data_5224eb5048cc0d54bb3e8e10df7afc04
#
_entry.id   5224eb5048cc0d54bb3e8e10df7afc04
#
_cell.length_a   1.000
_cell.length_b   1.000
_cell.length_c   1.000
_cell.angle_alpha   90.00
_cell.angle_beta   90.00
_cell.angle_gamma   90.00
#
_symmetry.space_group_name_H-M   'P 1'
#
loop_
_entity.id
_entity.type
_entity.pdbx_description
1 polymer ?
#
loop_
_entity_poly.entity_id
_entity_poly.type
_entity_poly.pdbx_seq_one_letter_code
_entity_poly.pdbx_strand_id
1 'polypeptide(L)'
;MKFVINTSIACWLLAWPCFAQSPESDTLRIQQLRTVEVRTSRPGEVHSLPDQQGTYLMAGRRTELIRLADTDADVAQKNPRQLLARVPGVFIYDMDGSGNQINVATRGLDAHRSWEMNMRYNGVLTNSDMYGYPASHFSPPGESLERIEMVRGTASLQYGAQFGGMLNMVSKQADTTRRFSFESIASIGSYGLRSTYNAVGGRVGKLTYYGYAYWRHADGYRQNSQSDAQALFASLRYQASSRLSISAELARSTYVYHIPGPLTDSMFRADPRQATRTRNYFSPDIWVPSVRADWQLSNQTRLQLITSAVLGVRNSVLIDAFATVPDVPDAVTGQYRQRQVDSDHFNSFTTEARLLHQFQLAGMATTAVVGGQLMHNDLHRQQLGKGTTGSDYDMTLTAPFGRDLWYYTRNGAFFAEMQLKVTPRLTLSPGIRFEHGLTRMRGVITNYDPGNLPNDIRHQFVLLGISGQYRVNEALRLYGGISQAYRPVIFKDIIPASTYEQVDKNLRDANGYNAELGVEGRWKGVHVNMSLFDVLYRNRMGTLVQTGTDGQPYTFRTTIGDSRSQGVEVLLEGQVLNAGRLTVSGFTSTAFMDARYINANVSAGTENRNVTGNQVESAPRFTSRNGLTFRYRTASLTAQYSYVGMTYSDALNTPVVTANGAKGPVPAYGVWDLNATWRVTPWLHVRGSVNNLLNSQYFTKRPLFYPGPGVWSSDGRNAVLSVGIKL
;
A
#
# COMPACT_ATOMS: atom_id res chain seq x y z
N MET A 1 17.95 -32.30 -24.23
CA MET A 1 16.75 -32.91 -24.81
C MET A 1 15.90 -31.79 -25.36
N LYS A 2 15.65 -31.74 -26.65
CA LYS A 2 15.04 -30.62 -27.38
C LYS A 2 13.56 -30.51 -27.02
N PHE A 3 13.10 -29.34 -26.61
CA PHE A 3 11.67 -29.01 -26.59
C PHE A 3 11.37 -28.07 -27.75
N VAL A 4 10.57 -28.58 -28.67
CA VAL A 4 9.96 -27.82 -29.75
C VAL A 4 8.67 -27.21 -29.22
N ILE A 5 8.57 -25.90 -29.25
CA ILE A 5 7.33 -25.16 -28.94
C ILE A 5 6.67 -24.82 -30.28
N ASN A 6 5.62 -25.54 -30.61
CA ASN A 6 4.68 -25.16 -31.68
C ASN A 6 3.60 -24.28 -31.05
N THR A 7 3.59 -23.00 -31.36
CA THR A 7 2.51 -22.08 -31.07
C THR A 7 1.99 -21.47 -32.37
N SER A 8 0.97 -22.09 -32.90
CA SER A 8 0.16 -21.50 -33.99
C SER A 8 -0.99 -20.72 -33.33
N ILE A 9 -0.86 -19.40 -33.25
CA ILE A 9 -1.96 -18.49 -32.92
C ILE A 9 -2.51 -17.97 -34.24
N ALA A 10 -3.66 -18.49 -34.66
CA ALA A 10 -4.43 -17.98 -35.79
C ALA A 10 -5.18 -16.71 -35.36
N CYS A 11 -4.72 -15.54 -35.83
CA CYS A 11 -5.47 -14.29 -35.76
C CYS A 11 -6.56 -14.28 -36.84
N TRP A 12 -7.82 -14.40 -36.42
CA TRP A 12 -8.96 -14.05 -37.29
C TRP A 12 -9.22 -12.53 -37.16
N LEU A 13 -8.74 -11.77 -38.15
CA LEU A 13 -9.12 -10.40 -38.39
C LEU A 13 -10.38 -10.39 -39.26
N LEU A 14 -11.53 -10.06 -38.64
CA LEU A 14 -12.74 -9.68 -39.37
C LEU A 14 -12.55 -8.26 -39.94
N ALA A 15 -12.29 -8.17 -41.22
CA ALA A 15 -12.31 -6.92 -41.98
C ALA A 15 -13.75 -6.59 -42.36
N TRP A 16 -14.30 -5.53 -41.81
CA TRP A 16 -15.50 -4.87 -42.33
C TRP A 16 -15.07 -3.69 -43.21
N PRO A 17 -15.64 -3.53 -44.43
CA PRO A 17 -15.36 -2.39 -45.26
C PRO A 17 -16.12 -1.14 -44.70
N CYS A 18 -15.40 -0.13 -44.26
CA CYS A 18 -15.93 1.19 -44.00
C CYS A 18 -16.02 1.96 -45.32
N PHE A 19 -17.24 2.26 -45.76
CA PHE A 19 -17.48 3.30 -46.75
C PHE A 19 -17.22 4.66 -46.15
N ALA A 20 -16.21 5.34 -46.66
CA ALA A 20 -15.91 6.72 -46.32
C ALA A 20 -16.77 7.65 -47.20
N GLN A 21 -17.73 8.34 -46.59
CA GLN A 21 -18.22 9.61 -47.11
C GLN A 21 -17.56 10.73 -46.32
N SER A 22 -16.82 11.57 -47.02
CA SER A 22 -16.26 12.80 -46.49
C SER A 22 -17.36 13.91 -46.43
N PRO A 23 -17.53 14.52 -45.28
CA PRO A 23 -18.02 15.91 -45.21
C PRO A 23 -16.88 16.84 -44.84
N GLU A 24 -16.98 18.03 -45.41
CA GLU A 24 -16.05 19.15 -45.30
C GLU A 24 -15.70 19.53 -43.86
N SER A 25 -14.48 19.99 -43.78
CA SER A 25 -13.77 20.40 -42.58
C SER A 25 -14.47 21.50 -41.80
N ASP A 26 -14.81 21.21 -40.58
CA ASP A 26 -14.78 22.20 -39.52
C ASP A 26 -13.62 21.83 -38.56
N THR A 27 -12.53 22.56 -38.75
CA THR A 27 -11.26 22.32 -38.03
C THR A 27 -11.37 22.81 -36.58
N LEU A 28 -11.98 22.02 -35.73
CA LEU A 28 -11.66 22.09 -34.33
C LEU A 28 -10.22 21.55 -34.16
N ARG A 29 -9.27 22.45 -34.20
CA ARG A 29 -7.91 22.21 -33.71
C ARG A 29 -8.06 21.80 -32.22
N ILE A 30 -8.13 20.49 -31.97
CA ILE A 30 -7.83 19.97 -30.65
C ILE A 30 -6.35 20.20 -30.45
N GLN A 31 -5.98 21.36 -29.90
CA GLN A 31 -4.67 21.56 -29.35
C GLN A 31 -4.49 20.46 -28.30
N GLN A 32 -3.55 19.56 -28.55
CA GLN A 32 -2.96 18.78 -27.46
C GLN A 32 -2.40 19.79 -26.47
N LEU A 33 -3.21 20.15 -25.47
CA LEU A 33 -2.68 20.76 -24.28
C LEU A 33 -1.69 19.74 -23.74
N ARG A 34 -0.38 19.99 -23.91
CA ARG A 34 0.60 19.53 -22.93
C ARG A 34 -0.11 19.68 -21.61
N THR A 35 -0.05 18.64 -20.74
CA THR A 35 -0.60 18.73 -19.40
C THR A 35 -0.07 20.05 -18.82
N VAL A 36 -0.84 21.12 -18.99
CA VAL A 36 -0.57 22.38 -18.34
C VAL A 36 -0.95 22.11 -16.92
N GLU A 37 0.05 21.77 -16.12
CA GLU A 37 -0.11 21.86 -14.67
C GLU A 37 -0.39 23.32 -14.39
N VAL A 38 -1.65 23.65 -14.28
CA VAL A 38 -2.06 24.97 -13.77
C VAL A 38 -1.58 25.01 -12.33
N ARG A 39 -0.43 25.61 -12.11
CA ARG A 39 0.15 25.84 -10.79
C ARG A 39 -0.60 26.95 -10.05
N THR A 40 -1.90 26.83 -9.93
CA THR A 40 -2.69 27.61 -8.97
C THR A 40 -2.80 26.91 -7.62
N SER A 41 -2.17 25.75 -7.47
CA SER A 41 -2.15 24.99 -6.23
C SER A 41 -1.22 25.64 -5.22
N ARG A 42 -1.70 25.79 -4.00
CA ARG A 42 -0.90 26.26 -2.87
C ARG A 42 0.02 25.14 -2.40
N PRO A 43 1.25 25.44 -1.99
CA PRO A 43 2.13 24.41 -1.44
C PRO A 43 1.47 23.69 -0.26
N GLY A 44 1.55 22.36 -0.28
CA GLY A 44 1.02 21.49 0.78
C GLY A 44 -0.44 21.06 0.63
N GLU A 45 -1.21 21.62 -0.31
CA GLU A 45 -2.59 21.16 -0.57
C GLU A 45 -2.58 19.79 -1.27
N VAL A 46 -3.56 18.95 -0.90
CA VAL A 46 -3.85 17.71 -1.62
C VAL A 46 -4.70 18.03 -2.87
N HIS A 47 -4.33 17.41 -3.97
CA HIS A 47 -5.06 17.59 -5.24
C HIS A 47 -5.75 16.30 -5.62
N SER A 48 -6.86 16.42 -6.33
CA SER A 48 -7.43 15.28 -7.04
C SER A 48 -6.60 14.97 -8.29
N LEU A 49 -6.50 13.70 -8.65
CA LEU A 49 -5.95 13.31 -9.95
C LEU A 49 -6.84 13.85 -11.08
N PRO A 50 -6.28 14.16 -12.25
CA PRO A 50 -7.06 14.57 -13.40
C PRO A 50 -8.03 13.47 -13.84
N ASP A 51 -9.16 13.85 -14.45
CA ASP A 51 -10.20 12.92 -14.93
C ASP A 51 -9.63 11.79 -15.81
N GLN A 52 -8.52 12.05 -16.49
CA GLN A 52 -7.74 11.08 -17.27
C GLN A 52 -6.26 11.28 -17.01
N GLN A 53 -5.55 10.19 -16.66
CA GLN A 53 -4.10 10.17 -16.47
C GLN A 53 -3.49 9.04 -17.32
N GLY A 54 -2.85 9.40 -18.44
CA GLY A 54 -2.38 8.40 -19.40
C GLY A 54 -3.54 7.61 -19.98
N THR A 55 -3.58 6.30 -19.69
CA THR A 55 -4.67 5.39 -20.07
C THR A 55 -5.61 5.07 -18.91
N TYR A 56 -5.50 5.75 -17.77
CA TYR A 56 -6.37 5.57 -16.60
C TYR A 56 -7.48 6.61 -16.56
N LEU A 57 -8.71 6.18 -16.26
CA LEU A 57 -9.87 7.03 -16.09
C LEU A 57 -10.15 7.22 -14.60
N MET A 58 -10.25 8.49 -14.16
CA MET A 58 -10.38 8.84 -12.74
C MET A 58 -11.67 9.59 -12.41
N ALA A 59 -12.43 10.03 -13.43
CA ALA A 59 -13.64 10.80 -13.24
C ALA A 59 -14.66 10.09 -12.34
N GLY A 60 -15.24 10.84 -11.41
CA GLY A 60 -16.25 10.34 -10.48
C GLY A 60 -15.70 9.52 -9.30
N ARG A 61 -14.40 9.45 -9.13
CA ARG A 61 -13.72 8.76 -8.03
C ARG A 61 -13.08 9.73 -7.06
N ARG A 62 -12.97 9.31 -5.82
CA ARG A 62 -12.13 10.00 -4.84
C ARG A 62 -10.68 9.65 -5.08
N THR A 63 -9.90 10.67 -5.33
CA THR A 63 -8.46 10.52 -5.60
C THR A 63 -7.69 11.58 -4.82
N GLU A 64 -6.50 11.23 -4.34
CA GLU A 64 -5.59 12.15 -3.66
C GLU A 64 -4.20 12.05 -4.30
N LEU A 65 -3.63 13.22 -4.57
CA LEU A 65 -2.26 13.42 -5.04
C LEU A 65 -1.50 14.25 -4.02
N ILE A 66 -0.48 13.66 -3.41
CA ILE A 66 0.35 14.25 -2.36
C ILE A 66 1.74 14.44 -2.93
N ARG A 67 2.18 15.68 -3.11
CA ARG A 67 3.53 16.01 -3.59
C ARG A 67 4.49 16.11 -2.40
N LEU A 68 5.56 15.31 -2.41
CA LEU A 68 6.48 15.27 -1.28
C LEU A 68 7.36 16.53 -1.16
N ALA A 69 7.60 17.21 -2.26
CA ALA A 69 8.32 18.50 -2.25
C ALA A 69 7.55 19.60 -1.49
N ASP A 70 6.22 19.52 -1.51
CA ASP A 70 5.32 20.50 -0.91
C ASP A 70 4.80 20.07 0.47
N THR A 71 5.08 18.84 0.89
CA THR A 71 4.60 18.31 2.17
C THR A 71 5.49 18.76 3.32
N ASP A 72 4.85 19.13 4.40
CA ASP A 72 5.48 19.46 5.68
C ASP A 72 5.53 18.20 6.57
N ALA A 73 6.25 17.17 6.13
CA ALA A 73 6.36 15.86 6.80
C ALA A 73 7.83 15.44 6.91
N ASP A 74 8.11 14.56 7.85
CA ASP A 74 9.39 13.87 7.95
C ASP A 74 9.53 12.85 6.80
N VAL A 75 10.24 13.26 5.77
CA VAL A 75 10.49 12.46 4.57
C VAL A 75 11.62 11.46 4.80
N ALA A 76 12.61 11.80 5.62
CA ALA A 76 13.78 10.97 5.89
C ALA A 76 13.41 9.69 6.68
N GLN A 77 12.52 9.80 7.66
CA GLN A 77 11.97 8.64 8.34
C GLN A 77 10.81 8.00 7.57
N LYS A 78 10.35 8.64 6.51
CA LYS A 78 9.21 8.19 5.70
C LYS A 78 8.00 7.86 6.57
N ASN A 79 7.68 8.76 7.53
CA ASN A 79 6.60 8.56 8.48
C ASN A 79 5.24 8.59 7.78
N PRO A 80 4.53 7.45 7.61
CA PRO A 80 3.29 7.41 6.81
C PRO A 80 2.18 8.23 7.47
N ARG A 81 2.16 8.37 8.80
CA ARG A 81 1.18 9.17 9.55
C ARG A 81 1.25 10.65 9.14
N GLN A 82 2.45 11.16 8.88
CA GLN A 82 2.64 12.53 8.42
C GLN A 82 2.48 12.66 6.90
N LEU A 83 3.03 11.73 6.12
CA LEU A 83 2.94 11.74 4.66
C LEU A 83 1.48 11.69 4.17
N LEU A 84 0.63 10.90 4.85
CA LEU A 84 -0.78 10.72 4.53
C LEU A 84 -1.71 11.53 5.46
N ALA A 85 -1.18 12.55 6.16
CA ALA A 85 -1.94 13.31 7.15
C ALA A 85 -3.20 13.97 6.58
N ARG A 86 -3.15 14.40 5.32
CA ARG A 86 -4.25 15.09 4.63
C ARG A 86 -5.21 14.13 3.90
N VAL A 87 -5.08 12.82 4.13
CA VAL A 87 -5.99 11.80 3.59
C VAL A 87 -6.89 11.29 4.71
N PRO A 88 -8.17 11.70 4.75
CA PRO A 88 -9.07 11.30 5.83
C PRO A 88 -9.35 9.80 5.81
N GLY A 89 -9.55 9.20 6.99
CA GLY A 89 -9.92 7.78 7.11
C GLY A 89 -8.79 6.79 6.85
N VAL A 90 -7.57 7.25 6.59
CA VAL A 90 -6.39 6.37 6.51
C VAL A 90 -5.97 5.96 7.92
N PHE A 91 -5.92 4.66 8.16
CA PHE A 91 -5.35 4.07 9.35
C PHE A 91 -3.95 3.55 9.06
N ILE A 92 -3.01 3.81 9.96
CA ILE A 92 -1.61 3.44 9.82
C ILE A 92 -1.21 2.60 11.02
N TYR A 93 -0.52 1.52 10.73
CA TYR A 93 0.04 0.64 11.72
C TYR A 93 1.56 0.81 11.77
N ASP A 94 2.06 1.37 12.87
CA ASP A 94 3.49 1.48 13.14
C ASP A 94 4.01 0.13 13.62
N MET A 95 4.81 -0.52 12.80
CA MET A 95 5.25 -1.87 13.09
C MET A 95 6.65 -1.93 13.67
N ASP A 96 7.57 -1.14 13.13
CA ASP A 96 8.99 -1.30 13.46
C ASP A 96 9.73 0.02 13.75
N GLY A 97 9.06 1.17 13.61
CA GLY A 97 9.71 2.47 13.78
C GLY A 97 10.82 2.79 12.77
N SER A 98 11.23 1.82 11.96
CA SER A 98 12.32 1.99 10.99
C SER A 98 11.89 2.71 9.72
N GLY A 99 10.59 2.80 9.43
CA GLY A 99 10.05 3.32 8.17
C GLY A 99 10.28 2.40 6.97
N ASN A 100 10.76 1.17 7.19
CA ASN A 100 11.04 0.23 6.12
C ASN A 100 9.79 -0.48 5.59
N GLN A 101 8.71 -0.51 6.36
CA GLN A 101 7.45 -1.11 5.96
C GLN A 101 6.33 -0.09 5.95
N ILE A 102 5.45 -0.18 4.94
CA ILE A 102 4.24 0.64 4.86
C ILE A 102 3.05 -0.24 5.21
N ASN A 103 2.34 0.13 6.29
CA ASN A 103 1.16 -0.56 6.78
C ASN A 103 0.00 0.43 6.79
N VAL A 104 -0.81 0.41 5.74
CA VAL A 104 -1.87 1.39 5.49
C VAL A 104 -3.16 0.68 5.13
N ALA A 105 -4.25 1.13 5.69
CA ALA A 105 -5.61 0.74 5.30
C ALA A 105 -6.56 1.93 5.31
N THR A 106 -7.72 1.74 4.72
CA THR A 106 -8.81 2.69 4.66
C THR A 106 -10.12 2.02 5.07
N ARG A 107 -11.06 2.80 5.61
CA ARG A 107 -12.47 2.39 5.73
C ARG A 107 -12.71 1.08 6.52
N GLY A 108 -11.97 0.86 7.61
CA GLY A 108 -12.17 -0.29 8.50
C GLY A 108 -11.54 -1.60 8.03
N LEU A 109 -10.60 -1.53 7.11
CA LEU A 109 -9.80 -2.65 6.65
C LEU A 109 -8.54 -2.81 7.51
N ASP A 110 -7.89 -3.98 7.44
CA ASP A 110 -6.66 -4.24 8.20
C ASP A 110 -5.44 -3.59 7.53
N ALA A 111 -4.73 -2.75 8.28
CA ALA A 111 -3.51 -2.09 7.80
C ALA A 111 -2.28 -3.01 7.76
N HIS A 112 -2.34 -4.21 8.32
CA HIS A 112 -1.20 -5.12 8.38
C HIS A 112 -0.66 -5.42 6.98
N ARG A 113 0.59 -5.02 6.73
CA ARG A 113 1.29 -5.20 5.45
C ARG A 113 0.56 -4.63 4.22
N SER A 114 -0.38 -3.72 4.42
CA SER A 114 -1.22 -3.13 3.36
C SER A 114 -1.89 -4.17 2.46
N TRP A 115 -2.26 -5.35 3.00
CA TRP A 115 -2.75 -6.48 2.20
C TRP A 115 -4.04 -6.18 1.43
N GLU A 116 -4.84 -5.25 1.93
CA GLU A 116 -6.11 -4.89 1.31
C GLU A 116 -6.00 -3.68 0.36
N MET A 117 -4.77 -3.24 0.09
CA MET A 117 -4.45 -2.17 -0.87
C MET A 117 -3.75 -2.72 -2.11
N ASN A 118 -4.04 -2.15 -3.28
CA ASN A 118 -3.26 -2.37 -4.49
C ASN A 118 -2.04 -1.43 -4.44
N MET A 119 -0.86 -1.99 -4.14
CA MET A 119 0.37 -1.21 -3.98
C MET A 119 1.14 -1.15 -5.28
N ARG A 120 1.50 0.06 -5.72
CA ARG A 120 2.23 0.29 -6.97
C ARG A 120 3.44 1.20 -6.77
N TYR A 121 4.43 1.04 -7.63
CA TYR A 121 5.56 1.93 -7.79
C TYR A 121 5.69 2.32 -9.26
N ASN A 122 5.64 3.62 -9.58
CA ASN A 122 5.58 4.12 -10.96
C ASN A 122 4.47 3.47 -11.82
N GLY A 123 3.33 3.12 -11.19
CA GLY A 123 2.22 2.43 -11.86
C GLY A 123 2.41 0.92 -12.02
N VAL A 124 3.54 0.36 -11.61
CA VAL A 124 3.86 -1.07 -11.66
C VAL A 124 3.43 -1.73 -10.35
N LEU A 125 2.80 -2.89 -10.43
CA LEU A 125 2.40 -3.66 -9.27
C LEU A 125 3.63 -4.15 -8.48
N THR A 126 3.65 -3.93 -7.16
CA THR A 126 4.74 -4.38 -6.27
C THR A 126 4.38 -5.63 -5.47
N ASN A 127 3.18 -6.16 -5.65
CA ASN A 127 2.77 -7.44 -5.09
C ASN A 127 3.36 -8.58 -5.91
N SER A 128 3.78 -9.65 -5.26
CA SER A 128 4.23 -10.87 -5.95
C SER A 128 3.11 -11.88 -6.17
N ASP A 129 1.91 -11.61 -5.71
CA ASP A 129 0.71 -12.42 -5.92
C ASP A 129 -0.46 -11.50 -6.25
N MET A 130 -1.60 -12.06 -6.61
CA MET A 130 -2.83 -11.32 -6.97
C MET A 130 -3.26 -10.36 -5.85
N TYR A 131 -2.90 -10.64 -4.61
CA TYR A 131 -3.31 -9.89 -3.45
C TYR A 131 -2.14 -9.67 -2.46
N GLY A 132 -1.78 -8.44 -2.26
CA GLY A 132 -1.10 -7.83 -1.14
C GLY A 132 0.30 -8.26 -0.69
N TYR A 133 0.79 -9.42 -1.00
CA TYR A 133 2.08 -9.88 -0.48
C TYR A 133 3.15 -9.95 -1.57
N PRO A 134 4.35 -9.46 -1.40
CA PRO A 134 4.96 -8.78 -0.26
C PRO A 134 5.09 -7.27 -0.43
N ALA A 135 4.08 -6.58 -0.94
CA ALA A 135 4.16 -5.16 -1.31
C ALA A 135 4.76 -4.25 -0.21
N SER A 136 4.50 -4.57 1.07
CA SER A 136 5.07 -3.81 2.18
C SER A 136 6.59 -4.00 2.38
N HIS A 137 7.19 -4.99 1.75
CA HIS A 137 8.62 -5.26 1.86
C HIS A 137 9.45 -4.49 0.82
N PHE A 138 8.82 -4.04 -0.25
CA PHE A 138 9.42 -3.11 -1.21
C PHE A 138 9.14 -1.68 -0.75
N SER A 139 10.17 -0.98 -0.29
CA SER A 139 10.02 0.28 0.41
C SER A 139 11.03 1.31 -0.12
N PRO A 140 10.70 2.03 -1.21
CA PRO A 140 11.57 3.07 -1.76
C PRO A 140 11.78 4.20 -0.75
N PRO A 141 12.93 4.88 -0.74
CA PRO A 141 13.21 6.02 0.14
C PRO A 141 12.19 7.14 -0.06
N GLY A 142 11.83 7.84 1.00
CA GLY A 142 10.95 9.00 0.92
C GLY A 142 11.54 10.11 0.05
N GLU A 143 12.85 10.33 0.12
CA GLU A 143 13.62 11.30 -0.66
C GLU A 143 13.54 11.03 -2.16
N SER A 144 13.32 9.77 -2.58
CA SER A 144 13.22 9.39 -3.98
C SER A 144 11.85 9.65 -4.60
N LEU A 145 10.84 9.87 -3.77
CA LEU A 145 9.47 10.03 -4.24
C LEU A 145 9.19 11.49 -4.65
N GLU A 146 8.55 11.65 -5.79
CA GLU A 146 7.98 12.93 -6.23
C GLU A 146 6.61 13.12 -5.58
N ARG A 147 5.78 12.06 -5.63
CA ARG A 147 4.41 12.10 -5.12
C ARG A 147 3.87 10.71 -4.74
N ILE A 148 2.83 10.74 -3.94
CA ILE A 148 1.98 9.58 -3.64
C ILE A 148 0.61 9.84 -4.25
N GLU A 149 0.08 8.86 -4.96
CA GLU A 149 -1.25 8.87 -5.56
C GLU A 149 -2.11 7.83 -4.87
N MET A 150 -3.31 8.21 -4.45
CA MET A 150 -4.30 7.27 -3.91
C MET A 150 -5.58 7.33 -4.72
N VAL A 151 -6.17 6.16 -4.98
CA VAL A 151 -7.50 6.03 -5.60
C VAL A 151 -8.31 5.13 -4.68
N ARG A 152 -9.41 5.65 -4.17
CA ARG A 152 -10.26 4.97 -3.19
C ARG A 152 -11.63 4.62 -3.78
N GLY A 153 -12.42 3.85 -3.03
CA GLY A 153 -13.77 3.50 -3.43
C GLY A 153 -13.82 2.63 -4.68
N THR A 154 -14.28 3.18 -5.78
CA THR A 154 -14.59 2.45 -7.02
C THR A 154 -13.37 2.14 -7.91
N ALA A 155 -12.22 1.78 -7.30
CA ALA A 155 -10.95 1.55 -8.02
C ALA A 155 -10.80 0.13 -8.60
N SER A 156 -11.55 -0.86 -8.10
CA SER A 156 -11.35 -2.29 -8.38
C SER A 156 -11.38 -2.67 -9.85
N LEU A 157 -12.19 -1.99 -10.67
CA LEU A 157 -12.34 -2.32 -12.09
C LEU A 157 -11.02 -2.16 -12.87
N GLN A 158 -10.26 -1.11 -12.60
CA GLN A 158 -8.99 -0.88 -13.30
C GLN A 158 -7.80 -1.57 -12.65
N TYR A 159 -7.82 -1.76 -11.33
CA TYR A 159 -6.67 -2.21 -10.56
C TYR A 159 -6.77 -3.65 -10.05
N GLY A 160 -7.95 -4.25 -10.04
CA GLY A 160 -8.18 -5.65 -9.68
C GLY A 160 -8.54 -5.87 -8.21
N ALA A 161 -8.10 -7.00 -7.68
CA ALA A 161 -8.46 -7.48 -6.35
C ALA A 161 -8.09 -6.50 -5.23
N GLN A 162 -9.10 -5.88 -4.61
CA GLN A 162 -8.93 -4.99 -3.46
C GLN A 162 -10.25 -4.44 -2.93
N PHE A 163 -10.27 -4.12 -1.64
CA PHE A 163 -11.30 -3.29 -1.00
C PHE A 163 -10.77 -1.90 -0.62
N GLY A 164 -9.48 -1.79 -0.31
CA GLY A 164 -8.84 -0.59 0.25
C GLY A 164 -8.53 0.50 -0.76
N GLY A 165 -8.57 0.21 -2.05
CA GLY A 165 -8.15 1.12 -3.09
C GLY A 165 -6.70 0.90 -3.54
N MET A 166 -6.14 1.85 -4.28
CA MET A 166 -4.80 1.80 -4.85
C MET A 166 -3.92 2.90 -4.23
N LEU A 167 -2.69 2.55 -3.88
CA LEU A 167 -1.63 3.48 -3.50
C LEU A 167 -0.46 3.31 -4.47
N ASN A 168 -0.11 4.39 -5.18
CA ASN A 168 1.00 4.44 -6.12
C ASN A 168 2.07 5.42 -5.63
N MET A 169 3.26 4.92 -5.39
CA MET A 169 4.44 5.72 -5.10
C MET A 169 5.13 6.06 -6.42
N VAL A 170 5.27 7.34 -6.72
CA VAL A 170 5.88 7.81 -7.98
C VAL A 170 7.23 8.41 -7.70
N SER A 171 8.27 7.89 -8.34
CA SER A 171 9.63 8.37 -8.21
C SER A 171 9.82 9.74 -8.84
N LYS A 172 10.81 10.49 -8.34
CA LYS A 172 11.35 11.66 -9.03
C LYS A 172 11.80 11.27 -10.43
N GLN A 173 11.79 12.24 -11.33
CA GLN A 173 12.19 12.10 -12.72
C GLN A 173 13.34 13.04 -13.03
N ALA A 174 14.06 12.77 -14.13
CA ALA A 174 15.12 13.63 -14.62
C ALA A 174 14.59 15.04 -14.98
N ASP A 175 15.41 16.05 -14.73
CA ASP A 175 15.23 17.36 -15.34
C ASP A 175 15.56 17.27 -16.84
N THR A 176 14.54 17.25 -17.69
CA THR A 176 14.70 17.10 -19.14
C THR A 176 15.17 18.37 -19.84
N THR A 177 15.31 19.49 -19.13
CA THR A 177 15.86 20.76 -19.65
C THR A 177 17.38 20.77 -19.62
N ARG A 178 17.99 19.85 -18.85
CA ARG A 178 19.43 19.73 -18.66
C ARG A 178 19.99 18.43 -19.22
N ARG A 179 21.23 18.44 -19.65
CA ARG A 179 21.95 17.22 -20.04
C ARG A 179 22.33 16.40 -18.80
N PHE A 180 22.62 17.09 -17.71
CA PHE A 180 23.00 16.52 -16.41
C PHE A 180 22.42 17.34 -15.26
N SER A 181 21.91 16.68 -14.26
CA SER A 181 21.48 17.22 -12.97
C SER A 181 21.90 16.27 -11.85
N PHE A 182 22.17 16.83 -10.70
CA PHE A 182 22.57 16.10 -9.50
C PHE A 182 21.74 16.56 -8.30
N GLU A 183 21.29 15.61 -7.48
CA GLU A 183 20.65 15.89 -6.20
C GLU A 183 21.26 15.00 -5.12
N SER A 184 21.63 15.59 -3.98
CA SER A 184 22.11 14.87 -2.81
C SER A 184 21.38 15.35 -1.58
N ILE A 185 20.92 14.42 -0.73
CA ILE A 185 20.27 14.70 0.55
C ILE A 185 20.96 13.86 1.60
N ALA A 186 21.50 14.50 2.64
CA ALA A 186 22.05 13.85 3.81
C ALA A 186 21.18 14.15 5.02
N SER A 187 20.91 13.14 5.84
CA SER A 187 20.09 13.28 7.06
C SER A 187 20.77 12.66 8.26
N ILE A 188 20.62 13.31 9.40
CA ILE A 188 21.05 12.83 10.72
C ILE A 188 19.89 12.99 11.69
N GLY A 189 19.80 12.13 12.70
CA GLY A 189 18.73 12.22 13.67
C GLY A 189 18.96 11.44 14.95
N SER A 190 17.94 11.46 15.80
CA SER A 190 17.90 10.69 17.03
C SER A 190 18.10 9.20 16.77
N TYR A 191 18.57 8.48 17.78
CA TYR A 191 18.77 7.03 17.74
C TYR A 191 19.72 6.59 16.62
N GLY A 192 20.83 7.30 16.43
CA GLY A 192 21.87 6.98 15.47
C GLY A 192 21.45 7.10 14.02
N LEU A 193 20.30 7.70 13.69
CA LEU A 193 19.84 7.84 12.32
C LEU A 193 20.85 8.61 11.47
N ARG A 194 21.27 8.00 10.38
CA ARG A 194 22.10 8.57 9.33
C ARG A 194 21.60 8.06 7.98
N SER A 195 21.42 8.92 7.02
CA SER A 195 21.08 8.51 5.66
C SER A 195 21.69 9.42 4.60
N THR A 196 21.85 8.87 3.42
CA THR A 196 22.24 9.62 2.23
C THR A 196 21.46 9.14 1.02
N TYR A 197 20.96 10.08 0.26
CA TYR A 197 20.30 9.88 -1.02
C TYR A 197 21.04 10.69 -2.07
N ASN A 198 21.48 10.05 -3.15
CA ASN A 198 22.24 10.68 -4.23
C ASN A 198 21.62 10.27 -5.55
N ALA A 199 21.22 11.25 -6.35
CA ALA A 199 20.55 11.04 -7.63
C ALA A 199 21.22 11.82 -8.75
N VAL A 200 21.23 11.22 -9.93
CA VAL A 200 21.67 11.83 -11.18
C VAL A 200 20.60 11.67 -12.24
N GLY A 201 20.51 12.63 -13.15
CA GLY A 201 19.56 12.55 -14.24
C GLY A 201 19.77 13.61 -15.28
N GLY A 202 19.10 13.46 -16.43
CA GLY A 202 19.19 14.41 -17.50
C GLY A 202 18.62 13.88 -18.81
N ARG A 203 18.79 14.69 -19.88
CA ARG A 203 18.37 14.31 -21.23
C ARG A 203 19.49 14.57 -22.23
N VAL A 204 19.80 13.52 -23.01
CA VAL A 204 20.75 13.61 -24.12
C VAL A 204 20.05 13.18 -25.41
N GLY A 205 19.72 14.14 -26.25
CA GLY A 205 18.95 13.89 -27.46
C GLY A 205 17.57 13.28 -27.18
N LYS A 206 17.37 12.06 -27.66
CA LYS A 206 16.13 11.29 -27.47
C LYS A 206 16.11 10.44 -26.19
N LEU A 207 17.23 10.35 -25.49
CA LEU A 207 17.38 9.56 -24.27
C LEU A 207 17.25 10.45 -23.03
N THR A 208 16.33 10.09 -22.12
CA THR A 208 16.23 10.62 -20.77
C THR A 208 16.68 9.54 -19.82
N TYR A 209 17.51 9.89 -18.85
CA TYR A 209 17.99 8.95 -17.83
C TYR A 209 17.84 9.54 -16.44
N TYR A 210 17.60 8.67 -15.47
CA TYR A 210 17.56 9.04 -14.07
C TYR A 210 17.96 7.84 -13.23
N GLY A 211 18.66 8.07 -12.13
CA GLY A 211 19.00 7.03 -11.19
C GLY A 211 19.36 7.59 -9.83
N TYR A 212 19.20 6.76 -8.79
CA TYR A 212 19.63 7.11 -7.44
C TYR A 212 20.25 5.92 -6.72
N ALA A 213 21.08 6.24 -5.73
CA ALA A 213 21.55 5.33 -4.69
C ALA A 213 21.18 5.91 -3.32
N TYR A 214 20.73 5.05 -2.42
CA TYR A 214 20.34 5.39 -1.08
C TYR A 214 20.93 4.42 -0.07
N TRP A 215 21.35 4.96 1.08
CA TRP A 215 21.79 4.22 2.24
C TRP A 215 21.24 4.86 3.50
N ARG A 216 20.84 4.04 4.48
CA ARG A 216 20.35 4.46 5.79
C ARG A 216 20.78 3.47 6.85
N HIS A 217 21.19 4.03 8.00
CA HIS A 217 21.42 3.31 9.25
C HIS A 217 20.65 3.99 10.38
N ALA A 218 20.10 3.22 11.31
CA ALA A 218 19.54 3.71 12.57
C ALA A 218 19.66 2.65 13.65
N ASP A 219 19.98 3.05 14.89
CA ASP A 219 19.97 2.17 16.06
C ASP A 219 18.54 1.84 16.50
N GLY A 220 17.59 2.73 16.15
CA GLY A 220 16.17 2.61 16.48
C GLY A 220 15.82 3.09 17.90
N TYR A 221 14.52 3.32 18.11
CA TYR A 221 13.99 3.80 19.39
C TYR A 221 14.06 2.74 20.49
N ARG A 222 13.65 1.52 20.17
CA ARG A 222 13.69 0.40 21.12
C ARG A 222 15.08 -0.20 21.20
N GLN A 223 15.39 -0.81 22.33
CA GLN A 223 16.56 -1.69 22.43
C GLN A 223 16.45 -2.77 21.35
N ASN A 224 17.56 -3.14 20.73
CA ASN A 224 17.64 -4.15 19.67
C ASN A 224 16.65 -3.90 18.51
N SER A 225 16.62 -2.65 17.98
CA SER A 225 15.81 -2.27 16.84
C SER A 225 16.64 -1.63 15.71
N GLN A 226 17.91 -1.97 15.62
CA GLN A 226 18.80 -1.50 14.56
C GLN A 226 18.26 -1.85 13.18
N SER A 227 18.49 -0.94 12.23
CA SER A 227 18.06 -1.11 10.85
C SER A 227 19.09 -0.53 9.89
N ASP A 228 19.52 -1.34 8.92
CA ASP A 228 20.35 -0.97 7.80
C ASP A 228 19.57 -1.17 6.50
N ALA A 229 19.42 -0.11 5.71
CA ALA A 229 18.65 -0.13 4.48
C ALA A 229 19.41 0.44 3.31
N GLN A 230 19.21 -0.14 2.13
CA GLN A 230 19.74 0.32 0.86
C GLN A 230 18.66 0.29 -0.22
N ALA A 231 18.72 1.25 -1.14
CA ALA A 231 17.88 1.22 -2.33
C ALA A 231 18.64 1.76 -3.54
N LEU A 232 18.32 1.19 -4.68
CA LEU A 232 18.86 1.59 -5.98
C LEU A 232 17.71 1.77 -6.96
N PHE A 233 17.83 2.72 -7.86
CA PHE A 233 16.91 2.92 -8.97
C PHE A 233 17.64 3.38 -10.20
N ALA A 234 17.26 2.85 -11.34
CA ALA A 234 17.69 3.31 -12.65
C ALA A 234 16.50 3.34 -13.61
N SER A 235 16.40 4.40 -14.40
CA SER A 235 15.37 4.59 -15.40
C SER A 235 15.98 5.15 -16.67
N LEU A 236 15.66 4.53 -17.80
CA LEU A 236 16.00 4.98 -19.14
C LEU A 236 14.73 5.14 -19.95
N ARG A 237 14.52 6.30 -20.58
CA ARG A 237 13.41 6.53 -21.50
C ARG A 237 13.95 6.99 -22.85
N TYR A 238 13.62 6.23 -23.86
CA TYR A 238 13.96 6.52 -25.25
C TYR A 238 12.74 6.99 -26.04
N GLN A 239 12.79 8.19 -26.58
CA GLN A 239 11.75 8.73 -27.48
C GLN A 239 12.04 8.25 -28.90
N ALA A 240 11.52 7.07 -29.26
CA ALA A 240 11.79 6.46 -30.59
C ALA A 240 11.24 7.33 -31.73
N SER A 241 10.02 7.87 -31.56
CA SER A 241 9.41 8.82 -32.49
C SER A 241 8.60 9.87 -31.70
N SER A 242 7.98 10.83 -32.37
CA SER A 242 7.03 11.77 -31.74
C SER A 242 5.84 11.08 -31.07
N ARG A 243 5.52 9.83 -31.45
CA ARG A 243 4.38 9.05 -31.01
C ARG A 243 4.72 7.84 -30.16
N LEU A 244 5.97 7.40 -30.13
CA LEU A 244 6.38 6.20 -29.38
C LEU A 244 7.50 6.52 -28.41
N SER A 245 7.28 6.23 -27.13
CA SER A 245 8.33 6.22 -26.11
C SER A 245 8.43 4.85 -25.47
N ILE A 246 9.66 4.39 -25.23
CA ILE A 246 9.97 3.14 -24.55
C ILE A 246 10.77 3.48 -23.30
N SER A 247 10.41 2.95 -22.16
CA SER A 247 11.17 3.13 -20.93
C SER A 247 11.44 1.79 -20.26
N ALA A 248 12.62 1.69 -19.66
CA ALA A 248 13.03 0.58 -18.81
C ALA A 248 13.40 1.13 -17.44
N GLU A 249 12.94 0.47 -16.39
CA GLU A 249 13.21 0.84 -15.00
C GLU A 249 13.67 -0.40 -14.23
N LEU A 250 14.59 -0.18 -13.29
CA LEU A 250 15.05 -1.18 -12.35
C LEU A 250 15.08 -0.55 -10.96
N ALA A 251 14.28 -1.07 -10.05
CA ALA A 251 14.27 -0.64 -8.66
C ALA A 251 14.69 -1.79 -7.75
N ARG A 252 15.46 -1.50 -6.71
CA ARG A 252 15.84 -2.43 -5.64
C ARG A 252 15.59 -1.79 -4.29
N SER A 253 15.05 -2.56 -3.35
CA SER A 253 14.96 -2.20 -1.94
C SER A 253 15.39 -3.39 -1.10
N THR A 254 16.37 -3.19 -0.24
CA THR A 254 16.87 -4.21 0.69
C THR A 254 17.13 -3.59 2.06
N TYR A 255 16.89 -4.36 3.10
CA TYR A 255 17.25 -3.95 4.46
C TYR A 255 17.45 -5.16 5.37
N VAL A 256 18.21 -4.93 6.44
CA VAL A 256 18.29 -5.85 7.59
C VAL A 256 17.76 -5.06 8.79
N TYR A 257 16.82 -5.66 9.49
CA TYR A 257 16.17 -5.07 10.65
C TYR A 257 16.17 -6.05 11.82
N HIS A 258 16.62 -5.58 13.00
CA HIS A 258 16.52 -6.30 14.26
C HIS A 258 15.11 -6.15 14.83
N ILE A 259 14.51 -7.26 15.24
CA ILE A 259 13.16 -7.28 15.76
C ILE A 259 13.19 -7.36 17.28
N PRO A 260 12.85 -6.27 18.01
CA PRO A 260 12.97 -6.23 19.48
C PRO A 260 11.95 -7.12 20.21
N GLY A 261 11.00 -7.70 19.50
CA GLY A 261 9.94 -8.55 20.05
C GLY A 261 8.77 -7.79 20.66
N PRO A 262 7.66 -8.49 20.96
CA PRO A 262 6.46 -7.90 21.56
C PRO A 262 6.68 -7.61 23.06
N LEU A 263 5.80 -6.79 23.63
CA LEU A 263 5.75 -6.49 25.08
C LEU A 263 4.41 -6.94 25.65
N THR A 264 4.35 -7.20 26.94
CA THR A 264 3.10 -7.17 27.70
C THR A 264 2.73 -5.72 28.02
N ASP A 265 1.49 -5.48 28.45
CA ASP A 265 1.06 -4.13 28.89
C ASP A 265 1.85 -3.61 30.08
N SER A 266 2.25 -4.48 31.01
CA SER A 266 3.07 -4.11 32.17
C SER A 266 4.50 -3.73 31.73
N MET A 267 5.11 -4.50 30.83
CA MET A 267 6.41 -4.18 30.25
C MET A 267 6.38 -2.84 29.50
N PHE A 268 5.34 -2.63 28.67
CA PHE A 268 5.17 -1.39 27.91
C PHE A 268 5.04 -0.17 28.83
N ARG A 269 4.27 -0.29 29.93
CA ARG A 269 4.13 0.81 30.91
C ARG A 269 5.41 1.06 31.71
N ALA A 270 6.18 0.01 32.01
CA ALA A 270 7.43 0.14 32.74
C ALA A 270 8.52 0.80 31.90
N ASP A 271 8.74 0.31 30.69
CA ASP A 271 9.66 0.90 29.72
C ASP A 271 9.26 0.47 28.30
N PRO A 272 8.71 1.35 27.46
CA PRO A 272 8.32 1.06 26.08
C PRO A 272 9.51 0.76 25.16
N ARG A 273 10.75 1.03 25.59
CA ARG A 273 11.98 0.84 24.81
C ARG A 273 12.59 -0.55 24.97
N GLN A 274 12.19 -1.32 25.97
CA GLN A 274 12.79 -2.62 26.24
C GLN A 274 12.57 -3.60 25.09
N ALA A 275 13.51 -4.55 24.92
CA ALA A 275 13.41 -5.66 23.99
C ALA A 275 13.19 -6.97 24.74
N THR A 276 12.30 -7.81 24.23
CA THR A 276 12.09 -9.19 24.68
C THR A 276 12.83 -10.19 23.79
N ARG A 277 13.41 -9.71 22.70
CA ARG A 277 14.20 -10.48 21.73
C ARG A 277 15.48 -9.74 21.40
N THR A 278 16.58 -10.47 21.42
CA THR A 278 17.92 -9.92 21.13
C THR A 278 18.54 -10.48 19.87
N ARG A 279 17.95 -11.53 19.30
CA ARG A 279 18.53 -12.34 18.22
C ARG A 279 17.59 -12.56 17.04
N ASN A 280 16.58 -11.70 16.90
CA ASN A 280 15.58 -11.77 15.83
C ASN A 280 15.92 -10.80 14.72
N TYR A 281 15.83 -11.27 13.47
CA TYR A 281 16.15 -10.51 12.26
C TYR A 281 15.10 -10.68 11.19
N PHE A 282 14.95 -9.64 10.38
CA PHE A 282 14.13 -9.65 9.19
C PHE A 282 14.90 -8.98 8.04
N SER A 283 15.01 -9.65 6.90
CA SER A 283 15.84 -9.19 5.79
C SER A 283 15.19 -9.51 4.43
N PRO A 284 14.49 -8.56 3.80
CA PRO A 284 14.07 -8.66 2.41
C PRO A 284 15.13 -8.07 1.47
N ASP A 285 15.18 -8.59 0.26
CA ASP A 285 15.88 -8.02 -0.89
C ASP A 285 14.99 -8.17 -2.12
N ILE A 286 14.34 -7.08 -2.53
CA ILE A 286 13.30 -7.07 -3.56
C ILE A 286 13.72 -6.21 -4.74
N TRP A 287 13.63 -6.78 -5.93
CA TRP A 287 13.88 -6.14 -7.20
C TRP A 287 12.57 -6.01 -7.99
N VAL A 288 12.37 -4.86 -8.59
CA VAL A 288 11.20 -4.56 -9.42
C VAL A 288 11.66 -3.99 -10.77
N PRO A 289 12.08 -4.85 -11.72
CA PRO A 289 12.32 -4.45 -13.09
C PRO A 289 11.00 -4.21 -13.84
N SER A 290 10.99 -3.25 -14.76
CA SER A 290 9.86 -3.04 -15.68
C SER A 290 10.30 -2.46 -17.02
N VAL A 291 9.52 -2.77 -18.06
CA VAL A 291 9.60 -2.16 -19.38
C VAL A 291 8.22 -1.66 -19.76
N ARG A 292 8.17 -0.43 -20.26
CA ARG A 292 6.93 0.23 -20.69
C ARG A 292 7.08 0.77 -22.09
N ALA A 293 6.06 0.55 -22.92
CA ALA A 293 5.89 1.21 -24.20
C ALA A 293 4.60 2.04 -24.17
N ASP A 294 4.73 3.34 -24.43
CA ASP A 294 3.64 4.28 -24.61
C ASP A 294 3.57 4.70 -26.07
N TRP A 295 2.50 4.30 -26.75
CA TRP A 295 2.34 4.51 -28.18
C TRP A 295 1.06 5.28 -28.50
N GLN A 296 1.20 6.48 -29.02
CA GLN A 296 0.13 7.29 -29.58
C GLN A 296 -0.15 6.82 -31.03
N LEU A 297 -1.05 5.85 -31.19
CA LEU A 297 -1.40 5.26 -32.50
C LEU A 297 -2.03 6.31 -33.43
N SER A 298 -2.92 7.14 -32.87
CA SER A 298 -3.54 8.30 -33.54
C SER A 298 -3.75 9.42 -32.54
N ASN A 299 -4.29 10.55 -32.96
CA ASN A 299 -4.64 11.65 -32.03
C ASN A 299 -5.69 11.24 -30.99
N GLN A 300 -6.49 10.21 -31.31
CA GLN A 300 -7.60 9.71 -30.48
C GLN A 300 -7.27 8.38 -29.80
N THR A 301 -6.21 7.67 -30.21
CA THR A 301 -5.92 6.30 -29.77
C THR A 301 -4.54 6.20 -29.17
N ARG A 302 -4.49 5.68 -27.95
CA ARG A 302 -3.24 5.45 -27.22
C ARG A 302 -3.18 4.01 -26.72
N LEU A 303 -2.05 3.34 -26.98
CA LEU A 303 -1.73 2.03 -26.44
C LEU A 303 -0.62 2.15 -25.41
N GLN A 304 -0.78 1.51 -24.29
CA GLN A 304 0.26 1.34 -23.28
C GLN A 304 0.45 -0.15 -23.03
N LEU A 305 1.70 -0.59 -23.05
CA LEU A 305 2.11 -1.93 -22.68
C LEU A 305 3.13 -1.83 -21.55
N ILE A 306 2.93 -2.59 -20.47
CA ILE A 306 3.83 -2.65 -19.32
C ILE A 306 4.10 -4.11 -19.03
N THR A 307 5.37 -4.50 -18.97
CA THR A 307 5.80 -5.80 -18.43
C THR A 307 6.72 -5.53 -17.25
N SER A 308 6.47 -6.20 -16.14
CA SER A 308 7.21 -6.02 -14.89
C SER A 308 7.38 -7.33 -14.15
N ALA A 309 8.33 -7.34 -13.22
CA ALA A 309 8.49 -8.47 -12.30
C ALA A 309 8.70 -7.99 -10.86
N VAL A 310 8.40 -8.86 -9.91
CA VAL A 310 8.79 -8.75 -8.51
C VAL A 310 9.66 -9.97 -8.22
N LEU A 311 10.95 -9.74 -8.02
CA LEU A 311 11.96 -10.77 -7.86
C LEU A 311 12.69 -10.57 -6.54
N GLY A 312 13.11 -11.65 -5.89
CA GLY A 312 13.94 -11.53 -4.70
C GLY A 312 13.55 -12.47 -3.57
N VAL A 313 13.97 -12.11 -2.37
CA VAL A 313 13.81 -12.94 -1.20
C VAL A 313 13.33 -12.13 0.01
N ARG A 314 12.70 -12.84 0.93
CA ARG A 314 12.43 -12.33 2.28
C ARG A 314 12.86 -13.39 3.29
N ASN A 315 13.85 -13.06 4.09
CA ASN A 315 14.39 -13.93 5.11
C ASN A 315 14.01 -13.45 6.51
N SER A 316 13.86 -14.38 7.43
CA SER A 316 13.79 -14.07 8.86
C SER A 316 14.48 -15.16 9.68
N VAL A 317 15.15 -14.72 10.74
CA VAL A 317 15.75 -15.56 11.77
C VAL A 317 15.19 -15.08 13.09
N LEU A 318 14.42 -15.93 13.78
CA LEU A 318 13.63 -15.44 14.90
C LEU A 318 13.30 -16.52 15.93
N ILE A 319 12.95 -16.07 17.11
CA ILE A 319 12.20 -16.85 18.10
C ILE A 319 10.79 -16.30 18.10
N ASP A 320 9.84 -17.08 17.57
CA ASP A 320 8.41 -16.75 17.58
C ASP A 320 7.79 -17.26 18.89
N ALA A 321 7.64 -16.34 19.85
CA ALA A 321 7.10 -16.66 21.17
C ALA A 321 6.47 -15.41 21.81
N PHE A 322 5.60 -15.65 22.80
CA PHE A 322 5.01 -14.57 23.59
C PHE A 322 6.07 -13.72 24.32
N ALA A 323 5.73 -12.48 24.62
CA ALA A 323 6.60 -11.57 25.36
C ALA A 323 7.07 -12.11 26.72
N THR A 324 6.26 -12.96 27.34
CA THR A 324 6.56 -13.61 28.64
C THR A 324 7.58 -14.74 28.56
N VAL A 325 7.92 -15.20 27.35
CA VAL A 325 8.94 -16.23 27.16
C VAL A 325 10.31 -15.56 27.01
N PRO A 326 11.24 -15.75 27.95
CA PRO A 326 12.54 -15.08 27.90
C PRO A 326 13.41 -15.63 26.76
N ASP A 327 14.20 -14.75 26.14
CA ASP A 327 15.25 -15.08 25.17
C ASP A 327 16.61 -15.00 25.87
N VAL A 328 16.89 -15.97 26.73
CA VAL A 328 18.10 -16.08 27.54
C VAL A 328 18.74 -17.47 27.37
N PRO A 329 20.02 -17.62 27.65
CA PRO A 329 20.66 -18.93 27.70
C PRO A 329 19.97 -19.86 28.70
N ASP A 330 19.84 -21.11 28.35
CA ASP A 330 19.40 -22.17 29.25
C ASP A 330 20.39 -22.30 30.43
N ALA A 331 19.86 -22.38 31.67
CA ALA A 331 20.68 -22.35 32.89
C ALA A 331 21.59 -23.57 33.05
N VAL A 332 21.26 -24.69 32.39
CA VAL A 332 22.01 -25.95 32.49
C VAL A 332 23.06 -26.05 31.38
N THR A 333 22.63 -25.76 30.13
CA THR A 333 23.50 -25.91 28.95
C THR A 333 24.32 -24.68 28.63
N GLY A 334 23.97 -23.50 29.18
CA GLY A 334 24.56 -22.21 28.83
C GLY A 334 24.30 -21.77 27.40
N GLN A 335 23.47 -22.48 26.68
CA GLN A 335 23.17 -22.19 25.27
C GLN A 335 21.80 -21.55 25.10
N TYR A 336 21.69 -20.69 24.12
CA TYR A 336 20.40 -20.17 23.69
C TYR A 336 19.57 -21.24 22.96
N ARG A 337 18.24 -21.03 22.91
CA ARG A 337 17.36 -21.81 22.05
C ARG A 337 17.78 -21.69 20.59
N GLN A 338 17.58 -22.75 19.82
CA GLN A 338 17.65 -22.67 18.36
C GLN A 338 16.61 -21.69 17.82
N ARG A 339 17.03 -20.85 16.87
CA ARG A 339 16.14 -19.90 16.19
C ARG A 339 15.40 -20.59 15.05
N GLN A 340 14.24 -20.08 14.72
CA GLN A 340 13.54 -20.45 13.50
C GLN A 340 14.10 -19.64 12.34
N VAL A 341 14.30 -20.31 11.22
CA VAL A 341 14.69 -19.69 9.94
C VAL A 341 13.53 -19.84 8.96
N ASP A 342 13.15 -18.73 8.33
CA ASP A 342 12.17 -18.71 7.26
C ASP A 342 12.75 -17.97 6.03
N SER A 343 12.43 -18.47 4.83
CA SER A 343 12.82 -17.85 3.57
C SER A 343 11.68 -17.95 2.55
N ASP A 344 11.31 -16.80 1.97
CA ASP A 344 10.34 -16.73 0.86
C ASP A 344 11.07 -16.20 -0.37
N HIS A 345 11.05 -16.94 -1.48
CA HIS A 345 11.62 -16.53 -2.77
C HIS A 345 10.50 -16.13 -3.72
N PHE A 346 10.59 -14.92 -4.27
CA PHE A 346 9.60 -14.33 -5.16
C PHE A 346 10.09 -14.35 -6.60
N ASN A 347 9.25 -14.84 -7.50
CA ASN A 347 9.50 -14.89 -8.93
C ASN A 347 8.18 -14.63 -9.67
N SER A 348 7.76 -13.38 -9.72
CA SER A 348 6.45 -12.97 -10.22
C SER A 348 6.59 -12.05 -11.42
N PHE A 349 5.84 -12.33 -12.48
CA PHE A 349 5.79 -11.54 -13.72
C PHE A 349 4.38 -11.05 -13.97
N THR A 350 4.26 -9.80 -14.35
CA THR A 350 2.97 -9.18 -14.72
C THR A 350 3.12 -8.43 -16.02
N THR A 351 2.23 -8.70 -16.97
CA THR A 351 2.09 -7.94 -18.23
C THR A 351 0.71 -7.31 -18.29
N GLU A 352 0.64 -6.01 -18.52
CA GLU A 352 -0.60 -5.24 -18.64
C GLU A 352 -0.59 -4.47 -19.97
N ALA A 353 -1.67 -4.63 -20.75
CA ALA A 353 -1.91 -3.88 -21.97
C ALA A 353 -3.18 -3.03 -21.81
N ARG A 354 -3.14 -1.75 -22.21
CA ARG A 354 -4.26 -0.80 -22.12
C ARG A 354 -4.37 -0.01 -23.40
N LEU A 355 -5.55 -0.07 -24.02
CA LEU A 355 -5.91 0.72 -25.20
C LEU A 355 -6.94 1.77 -24.79
N LEU A 356 -6.61 3.03 -24.95
CA LEU A 356 -7.53 4.14 -24.78
C LEU A 356 -7.93 4.66 -26.15
N HIS A 357 -9.24 4.89 -26.35
CA HIS A 357 -9.79 5.48 -27.57
C HIS A 357 -10.83 6.55 -27.25
N GLN A 358 -10.75 7.67 -27.95
CA GLN A 358 -11.69 8.81 -27.85
C GLN A 358 -12.55 8.87 -29.09
N PHE A 359 -13.88 8.95 -28.91
CA PHE A 359 -14.86 8.96 -30.00
C PHE A 359 -16.15 9.62 -29.58
N GLN A 360 -17.10 9.72 -30.50
CA GLN A 360 -18.46 10.15 -30.22
C GLN A 360 -19.39 8.94 -30.14
N LEU A 361 -20.16 8.81 -29.07
CA LEU A 361 -21.18 7.78 -28.91
C LEU A 361 -22.53 8.46 -28.72
N ALA A 362 -23.43 8.30 -29.67
CA ALA A 362 -24.76 8.95 -29.65
C ALA A 362 -24.68 10.46 -29.36
N GLY A 363 -23.73 11.16 -29.99
CA GLY A 363 -23.50 12.59 -29.79
C GLY A 363 -22.75 12.98 -28.50
N MET A 364 -22.43 12.02 -27.63
CA MET A 364 -21.67 12.23 -26.38
C MET A 364 -20.17 12.01 -26.63
N ALA A 365 -19.35 12.97 -26.19
CA ALA A 365 -17.90 12.78 -26.19
C ALA A 365 -17.53 11.67 -25.19
N THR A 366 -16.93 10.61 -25.72
CA THR A 366 -16.67 9.37 -25.01
C THR A 366 -15.19 9.04 -25.04
N THR A 367 -14.65 8.64 -23.89
CA THR A 367 -13.32 8.01 -23.79
C THR A 367 -13.49 6.60 -23.28
N ALA A 368 -13.06 5.60 -24.04
CA ALA A 368 -13.09 4.21 -23.62
C ALA A 368 -11.68 3.70 -23.37
N VAL A 369 -11.52 2.86 -22.36
CA VAL A 369 -10.31 2.08 -22.08
C VAL A 369 -10.69 0.61 -22.06
N VAL A 370 -9.95 -0.19 -22.82
CA VAL A 370 -10.00 -1.64 -22.79
C VAL A 370 -8.61 -2.15 -22.45
N GLY A 371 -8.52 -3.12 -21.57
CA GLY A 371 -7.22 -3.66 -21.19
C GLY A 371 -7.25 -5.09 -20.73
N GLY A 372 -6.07 -5.68 -20.68
CA GLY A 372 -5.83 -7.02 -20.17
C GLY A 372 -4.61 -7.03 -19.26
N GLN A 373 -4.63 -7.94 -18.29
CA GLN A 373 -3.51 -8.18 -17.39
C GLN A 373 -3.29 -9.67 -17.28
N LEU A 374 -2.03 -10.09 -17.41
CA LEU A 374 -1.59 -11.47 -17.22
C LEU A 374 -0.56 -11.49 -16.11
N MET A 375 -0.75 -12.37 -15.13
CA MET A 375 0.19 -12.59 -14.04
C MET A 375 0.61 -14.05 -14.01
N HIS A 376 1.89 -14.26 -13.85
CA HIS A 376 2.51 -15.55 -13.54
C HIS A 376 3.39 -15.39 -12.33
N ASN A 377 3.07 -16.09 -11.24
CA ASN A 377 3.82 -16.05 -10.00
C ASN A 377 4.31 -17.45 -9.64
N ASP A 378 5.55 -17.51 -9.17
CA ASP A 378 6.21 -18.68 -8.63
C ASP A 378 6.84 -18.28 -7.29
N LEU A 379 6.14 -18.61 -6.20
CA LEU A 379 6.59 -18.33 -4.83
C LEU A 379 7.05 -19.63 -4.18
N HIS A 380 8.33 -19.70 -3.82
CA HIS A 380 8.87 -20.78 -2.99
C HIS A 380 8.98 -20.32 -1.54
N ARG A 381 8.21 -20.94 -0.67
CA ARG A 381 8.10 -20.58 0.73
C ARG A 381 8.64 -21.68 1.64
N GLN A 382 9.70 -21.38 2.34
CA GLN A 382 10.37 -22.27 3.28
C GLN A 382 10.27 -21.70 4.69
N GLN A 383 9.69 -22.46 5.62
CA GLN A 383 9.43 -22.00 6.99
C GLN A 383 9.70 -23.08 8.02
N LEU A 384 9.77 -22.68 9.29
CA LEU A 384 10.01 -23.57 10.43
C LEU A 384 11.32 -24.33 10.30
N GLY A 385 12.34 -23.78 9.63
CA GLY A 385 13.70 -24.29 9.63
C GLY A 385 14.30 -24.15 11.03
N LYS A 386 15.04 -25.15 11.49
CA LYS A 386 15.79 -25.05 12.74
C LYS A 386 17.15 -24.42 12.45
N GLY A 387 17.36 -23.22 12.95
CA GLY A 387 18.61 -22.48 12.83
C GLY A 387 19.59 -22.77 13.97
N THR A 388 20.63 -21.95 14.04
CA THR A 388 21.65 -22.02 15.08
C THR A 388 21.17 -21.43 16.42
N THR A 389 22.00 -21.58 17.46
CA THR A 389 21.85 -20.92 18.76
C THR A 389 22.57 -19.57 18.82
N GLY A 390 23.17 -19.11 17.71
CA GLY A 390 23.93 -17.87 17.60
C GLY A 390 23.10 -16.61 17.74
N SER A 391 23.79 -15.46 17.77
CA SER A 391 23.16 -14.13 17.93
C SER A 391 23.15 -13.30 16.65
N ASP A 392 24.00 -13.64 15.69
CA ASP A 392 24.12 -12.90 14.42
C ASP A 392 23.00 -13.25 13.43
N TYR A 393 22.87 -12.45 12.37
CA TYR A 393 22.03 -12.79 11.23
C TYR A 393 22.64 -13.99 10.50
N ASP A 394 22.11 -15.18 10.78
CA ASP A 394 22.62 -16.45 10.28
C ASP A 394 21.47 -17.34 9.80
N MET A 395 21.47 -17.67 8.51
CA MET A 395 20.47 -18.50 7.85
C MET A 395 20.83 -20.00 7.86
N THR A 396 21.92 -20.40 8.51
CA THR A 396 22.37 -21.80 8.58
C THR A 396 21.31 -22.65 9.27
N LEU A 397 21.01 -23.78 8.65
CA LEU A 397 20.05 -24.76 9.17
C LEU A 397 20.77 -25.91 9.89
N THR A 398 20.26 -26.28 11.06
CA THR A 398 20.66 -27.51 11.79
C THR A 398 19.66 -28.65 11.54
N ALA A 399 18.49 -28.37 11.03
CA ALA A 399 17.51 -29.34 10.55
C ALA A 399 16.66 -28.71 9.41
N PRO A 400 16.07 -29.55 8.51
CA PRO A 400 15.30 -29.09 7.38
C PRO A 400 14.11 -28.19 7.75
N PHE A 401 13.56 -27.48 6.78
CA PHE A 401 12.32 -26.72 6.94
C PHE A 401 11.15 -27.63 7.28
N GLY A 402 10.36 -27.24 8.27
CA GLY A 402 9.13 -27.93 8.62
C GLY A 402 8.00 -27.65 7.60
N ARG A 403 8.17 -26.62 6.79
CA ARG A 403 7.32 -26.29 5.65
C ARG A 403 8.20 -25.92 4.47
N ASP A 404 8.01 -26.62 3.36
CA ASP A 404 8.68 -26.36 2.09
C ASP A 404 7.62 -26.41 0.98
N LEU A 405 7.15 -25.23 0.56
CA LEU A 405 5.94 -25.07 -0.24
C LEU A 405 6.20 -24.19 -1.46
N TRP A 406 5.71 -24.65 -2.60
CA TRP A 406 5.68 -23.92 -3.85
C TRP A 406 4.25 -23.49 -4.17
N TYR A 407 4.09 -22.23 -4.56
CA TYR A 407 2.82 -21.65 -5.00
C TYR A 407 2.97 -21.15 -6.42
N TYR A 408 2.19 -21.73 -7.31
CA TYR A 408 2.14 -21.36 -8.72
C TYR A 408 0.82 -20.67 -8.99
N THR A 409 0.86 -19.37 -9.23
CA THR A 409 -0.32 -18.58 -9.56
C THR A 409 -0.28 -18.17 -11.02
N ARG A 410 -1.37 -18.41 -11.74
CA ARG A 410 -1.64 -17.86 -13.06
C ARG A 410 -2.95 -17.12 -13.02
N ASN A 411 -2.93 -15.85 -13.36
CA ASN A 411 -4.12 -15.02 -13.36
C ASN A 411 -4.22 -14.23 -14.65
N GLY A 412 -5.41 -14.21 -15.26
CA GLY A 412 -5.75 -13.39 -16.40
C GLY A 412 -6.93 -12.50 -16.08
N ALA A 413 -6.83 -11.22 -16.40
CA ALA A 413 -7.91 -10.27 -16.26
C ALA A 413 -8.13 -9.50 -17.54
N PHE A 414 -9.41 -9.24 -17.83
CA PHE A 414 -9.85 -8.33 -18.89
C PHE A 414 -10.73 -7.26 -18.26
N PHE A 415 -10.57 -6.02 -18.66
CA PHE A 415 -11.40 -4.93 -18.19
C PHE A 415 -11.74 -3.93 -19.30
N ALA A 416 -12.90 -3.32 -19.17
CA ALA A 416 -13.33 -2.23 -20.01
C ALA A 416 -14.03 -1.16 -19.17
N GLU A 417 -13.75 0.09 -19.45
CA GLU A 417 -14.37 1.23 -18.80
C GLU A 417 -14.57 2.37 -19.79
N MET A 418 -15.69 3.05 -19.69
CA MET A 418 -16.00 4.21 -20.52
C MET A 418 -16.20 5.43 -19.64
N GLN A 419 -15.81 6.58 -20.13
CA GLN A 419 -16.12 7.88 -19.57
C GLN A 419 -17.01 8.63 -20.57
N LEU A 420 -18.30 8.73 -20.23
CA LEU A 420 -19.35 9.31 -21.06
C LEU A 420 -19.63 10.74 -20.58
N LYS A 421 -19.40 11.73 -21.39
CA LYS A 421 -19.85 13.11 -21.13
C LYS A 421 -21.31 13.25 -21.56
N VAL A 422 -22.23 12.83 -20.68
CA VAL A 422 -23.69 12.84 -20.94
C VAL A 422 -24.21 14.26 -21.17
N THR A 423 -23.68 15.22 -20.40
CA THR A 423 -23.85 16.63 -20.59
C THR A 423 -22.53 17.37 -20.36
N PRO A 424 -22.40 18.66 -20.67
CA PRO A 424 -21.19 19.42 -20.31
C PRO A 424 -20.86 19.38 -18.80
N ARG A 425 -21.84 19.08 -17.94
CA ARG A 425 -21.69 19.03 -16.47
C ARG A 425 -21.70 17.64 -15.89
N LEU A 426 -22.31 16.65 -16.58
CA LEU A 426 -22.45 15.28 -16.08
C LEU A 426 -21.55 14.33 -16.86
N THR A 427 -20.66 13.66 -16.16
CA THR A 427 -19.83 12.57 -16.67
C THR A 427 -20.18 11.29 -15.91
N LEU A 428 -20.43 10.19 -16.63
CA LEU A 428 -20.63 8.85 -16.07
C LEU A 428 -19.54 7.91 -16.56
N SER A 429 -19.11 7.01 -15.71
CA SER A 429 -18.04 6.05 -16.00
C SER A 429 -18.46 4.62 -15.61
N PRO A 430 -19.27 3.94 -16.46
CA PRO A 430 -19.54 2.50 -16.30
C PRO A 430 -18.32 1.67 -16.66
N GLY A 431 -18.17 0.53 -16.02
CA GLY A 431 -17.08 -0.40 -16.30
C GLY A 431 -17.36 -1.81 -15.84
N ILE A 432 -16.58 -2.73 -16.42
CA ILE A 432 -16.60 -4.17 -16.15
C ILE A 432 -15.17 -4.70 -16.05
N ARG A 433 -14.97 -5.67 -15.18
CA ARG A 433 -13.76 -6.48 -15.10
C ARG A 433 -14.14 -7.94 -15.00
N PHE A 434 -13.51 -8.75 -15.81
CA PHE A 434 -13.52 -10.20 -15.71
C PHE A 434 -12.14 -10.66 -15.26
N GLU A 435 -12.07 -11.58 -14.32
CA GLU A 435 -10.82 -12.13 -13.81
C GLU A 435 -10.95 -13.62 -13.59
N HIS A 436 -9.93 -14.36 -14.05
CA HIS A 436 -9.83 -15.80 -13.89
C HIS A 436 -8.42 -16.18 -13.49
N GLY A 437 -8.30 -16.92 -12.40
CA GLY A 437 -7.02 -17.31 -11.85
C GLY A 437 -7.02 -18.71 -11.25
N LEU A 438 -5.83 -19.28 -11.18
CA LEU A 438 -5.55 -20.56 -10.52
C LEU A 438 -4.28 -20.41 -9.70
N THR A 439 -4.37 -20.69 -8.41
CA THR A 439 -3.20 -20.86 -7.53
C THR A 439 -3.09 -22.32 -7.14
N ARG A 440 -1.91 -22.90 -7.35
CA ARG A 440 -1.56 -24.27 -6.95
C ARG A 440 -0.52 -24.27 -5.87
N MET A 441 -0.75 -25.02 -4.80
CA MET A 441 0.22 -25.28 -3.75
C MET A 441 0.75 -26.70 -3.90
N ARG A 442 2.07 -26.86 -3.76
CA ARG A 442 2.75 -28.16 -3.72
C ARG A 442 3.88 -28.12 -2.69
N GLY A 443 4.21 -29.25 -2.13
CA GLY A 443 5.33 -29.39 -1.19
C GLY A 443 4.96 -30.14 0.06
N VAL A 444 5.68 -29.88 1.15
CA VAL A 444 5.60 -30.64 2.39
C VAL A 444 5.35 -29.71 3.57
N ILE A 445 4.44 -30.14 4.46
CA ILE A 445 4.29 -29.60 5.81
C ILE A 445 4.50 -30.75 6.75
N THR A 446 5.52 -30.66 7.61
CA THR A 446 5.85 -31.72 8.58
C THR A 446 4.64 -31.99 9.49
N ASN A 447 4.32 -33.25 9.69
CA ASN A 447 3.20 -33.74 10.51
C ASN A 447 1.81 -33.31 9.99
N TYR A 448 1.68 -33.02 8.70
CA TYR A 448 0.41 -32.69 8.09
C TYR A 448 0.25 -33.41 6.75
N ASP A 449 -0.92 -34.03 6.53
CA ASP A 449 -1.21 -34.68 5.25
C ASP A 449 -1.54 -33.62 4.17
N PRO A 450 -0.72 -33.51 3.10
CA PRO A 450 -0.99 -32.58 2.00
C PRO A 450 -2.36 -32.78 1.34
N GLY A 451 -2.91 -34.01 1.39
CA GLY A 451 -4.24 -34.31 0.87
C GLY A 451 -5.38 -33.61 1.63
N ASN A 452 -5.10 -33.11 2.84
CA ASN A 452 -6.06 -32.37 3.65
C ASN A 452 -6.03 -30.86 3.40
N LEU A 453 -5.20 -30.35 2.51
CA LEU A 453 -5.11 -28.94 2.15
C LEU A 453 -5.82 -28.66 0.82
N PRO A 454 -6.35 -27.44 0.63
CA PRO A 454 -6.81 -26.99 -0.68
C PRO A 454 -5.60 -26.71 -1.58
N ASN A 455 -5.16 -27.74 -2.34
CA ASN A 455 -3.96 -27.64 -3.17
C ASN A 455 -4.16 -26.82 -4.45
N ASP A 456 -5.40 -26.71 -4.94
CA ASP A 456 -5.77 -25.92 -6.12
C ASP A 456 -6.90 -24.95 -5.74
N ILE A 457 -6.66 -23.65 -5.88
CA ILE A 457 -7.64 -22.60 -5.64
C ILE A 457 -7.93 -21.93 -6.98
N ARG A 458 -9.20 -21.91 -7.37
CA ARG A 458 -9.68 -21.26 -8.60
C ARG A 458 -10.42 -19.98 -8.23
N HIS A 459 -10.08 -18.91 -8.93
CA HIS A 459 -10.71 -17.61 -8.81
C HIS A 459 -11.44 -17.29 -10.10
N GLN A 460 -12.67 -16.85 -10.00
CA GLN A 460 -13.44 -16.36 -11.14
C GLN A 460 -14.38 -15.26 -10.69
N PHE A 461 -14.19 -14.07 -11.25
CA PHE A 461 -14.96 -12.89 -10.89
C PHE A 461 -15.45 -12.16 -12.14
N VAL A 462 -16.65 -11.65 -12.02
CA VAL A 462 -17.16 -10.57 -12.86
C VAL A 462 -17.46 -9.41 -11.94
N LEU A 463 -16.79 -8.29 -12.13
CA LEU A 463 -16.98 -7.09 -11.34
C LEU A 463 -17.63 -6.02 -12.22
N LEU A 464 -18.71 -5.46 -11.74
CA LEU A 464 -19.42 -4.35 -12.34
C LEU A 464 -19.24 -3.11 -11.46
N GLY A 465 -19.24 -1.94 -12.09
CA GLY A 465 -19.24 -0.69 -11.36
C GLY A 465 -19.60 0.48 -12.24
N ILE A 466 -20.04 1.52 -11.56
CA ILE A 466 -20.31 2.81 -12.18
C ILE A 466 -19.85 3.90 -11.23
N SER A 467 -19.18 4.91 -11.78
CA SER A 467 -18.90 6.15 -11.08
C SER A 467 -19.37 7.33 -11.91
N GLY A 468 -19.53 8.48 -11.27
CA GLY A 468 -19.97 9.67 -11.96
C GLY A 468 -19.60 10.95 -11.23
N GLN A 469 -19.55 12.04 -11.99
CA GLN A 469 -19.36 13.36 -11.42
C GLN A 469 -20.30 14.36 -12.08
N TYR A 470 -20.81 15.28 -11.28
CA TYR A 470 -21.61 16.40 -11.72
C TYR A 470 -20.95 17.73 -11.33
N ARG A 471 -20.57 18.53 -12.30
CA ARG A 471 -20.01 19.87 -12.08
C ARG A 471 -21.13 20.84 -11.86
N VAL A 472 -21.37 21.24 -10.61
CA VAL A 472 -22.36 22.26 -10.25
C VAL A 472 -21.96 23.60 -10.87
N ASN A 473 -20.67 23.94 -10.70
CA ASN A 473 -20.00 25.10 -11.31
C ASN A 473 -18.47 24.80 -11.39
N GLU A 474 -17.66 25.80 -11.74
CA GLU A 474 -16.20 25.65 -11.84
C GLU A 474 -15.53 25.36 -10.50
N ALA A 475 -16.13 25.78 -9.38
CA ALA A 475 -15.58 25.66 -8.04
C ALA A 475 -16.10 24.45 -7.27
N LEU A 476 -17.21 23.80 -7.72
CA LEU A 476 -17.90 22.76 -6.96
C LEU A 476 -18.30 21.59 -7.86
N ARG A 477 -17.90 20.39 -7.47
CA ARG A 477 -18.33 19.12 -8.06
C ARG A 477 -18.90 18.15 -7.04
N LEU A 478 -19.92 17.44 -7.43
CA LEU A 478 -20.40 16.22 -6.77
C LEU A 478 -19.79 15.02 -7.48
N TYR A 479 -19.44 13.98 -6.75
CA TYR A 479 -18.93 12.75 -7.32
C TYR A 479 -19.44 11.55 -6.51
N GLY A 480 -19.40 10.38 -7.10
CA GLY A 480 -19.72 9.16 -6.39
C GLY A 480 -19.83 7.96 -7.31
N GLY A 481 -20.11 6.82 -6.75
CA GLY A 481 -20.27 5.59 -7.49
C GLY A 481 -20.39 4.37 -6.59
N ILE A 482 -20.59 3.23 -7.25
CA ILE A 482 -20.57 1.92 -6.62
C ILE A 482 -19.79 0.97 -7.52
N SER A 483 -18.94 0.15 -6.92
CA SER A 483 -18.27 -0.94 -7.63
C SER A 483 -18.16 -2.17 -6.76
N GLN A 484 -18.31 -3.32 -7.37
CA GLN A 484 -17.99 -4.59 -6.74
C GLN A 484 -16.49 -4.67 -6.47
N ALA A 485 -16.15 -5.34 -5.37
CA ALA A 485 -14.78 -5.60 -4.95
C ALA A 485 -14.66 -7.05 -4.47
N TYR A 486 -13.46 -7.58 -4.51
CA TYR A 486 -13.19 -8.92 -4.01
C TYR A 486 -11.79 -9.03 -3.41
N ARG A 487 -11.61 -10.04 -2.58
CA ARG A 487 -10.32 -10.49 -2.05
C ARG A 487 -10.22 -12.00 -2.29
N PRO A 488 -9.26 -12.45 -3.12
CA PRO A 488 -9.06 -13.88 -3.35
C PRO A 488 -8.55 -14.57 -2.09
N VAL A 489 -8.81 -15.87 -1.98
CA VAL A 489 -8.10 -16.74 -1.05
C VAL A 489 -6.62 -16.73 -1.40
N ILE A 490 -5.74 -16.49 -0.45
CA ILE A 490 -4.30 -16.46 -0.65
C ILE A 490 -3.61 -17.57 0.14
N PHE A 491 -2.34 -17.81 -0.15
CA PHE A 491 -1.58 -18.91 0.46
C PHE A 491 -1.62 -18.91 2.01
N LYS A 492 -1.64 -17.75 2.67
CA LYS A 492 -1.73 -17.71 4.14
C LYS A 492 -3.06 -18.25 4.67
N ASP A 493 -4.12 -18.19 3.85
CA ASP A 493 -5.45 -18.64 4.24
C ASP A 493 -5.58 -20.18 4.17
N ILE A 494 -4.75 -20.82 3.35
CA ILE A 494 -4.77 -22.27 3.13
C ILE A 494 -3.69 -23.05 3.91
N ILE A 495 -2.80 -22.37 4.62
CA ILE A 495 -1.80 -23.02 5.48
C ILE A 495 -2.31 -23.07 6.92
N PRO A 496 -2.41 -24.26 7.55
CA PRO A 496 -2.77 -24.36 8.95
C PRO A 496 -1.68 -23.74 9.83
N ALA A 497 -2.10 -23.01 10.87
CA ALA A 497 -1.17 -22.40 11.82
C ALA A 497 -0.56 -23.43 12.79
N SER A 498 -1.27 -24.53 13.04
CA SER A 498 -0.84 -25.61 13.93
C SER A 498 -1.35 -26.98 13.46
N THR A 499 -0.87 -28.05 14.08
CA THR A 499 -1.35 -29.43 13.81
C THR A 499 -2.79 -29.67 14.22
N TYR A 500 -3.34 -28.83 15.10
CA TYR A 500 -4.75 -28.88 15.54
C TYR A 500 -5.67 -27.98 14.71
N GLU A 501 -5.15 -27.38 13.64
CA GLU A 501 -5.95 -26.56 12.73
C GLU A 501 -6.17 -27.29 11.41
N GLN A 502 -7.40 -27.37 10.98
CA GLN A 502 -7.79 -27.82 9.65
C GLN A 502 -8.25 -26.62 8.82
N VAL A 503 -8.12 -26.75 7.52
CA VAL A 503 -8.50 -25.70 6.56
C VAL A 503 -9.64 -26.21 5.70
N ASP A 504 -10.65 -25.39 5.55
CA ASP A 504 -11.78 -25.65 4.67
C ASP A 504 -11.31 -25.78 3.22
N LYS A 505 -11.51 -26.95 2.62
CA LYS A 505 -11.18 -27.20 1.20
C LYS A 505 -12.04 -26.38 0.24
N ASN A 506 -13.18 -25.86 0.71
CA ASN A 506 -14.13 -25.06 -0.05
C ASN A 506 -14.09 -23.59 0.36
N LEU A 507 -12.94 -23.09 0.84
CA LEU A 507 -12.76 -21.67 1.13
C LEU A 507 -13.22 -20.83 -0.06
N ARG A 508 -14.05 -19.84 0.22
CA ARG A 508 -14.56 -18.90 -0.79
C ARG A 508 -13.83 -17.58 -0.73
N ASP A 509 -13.62 -17.01 -1.88
CA ASP A 509 -13.14 -15.65 -1.97
C ASP A 509 -14.09 -14.67 -1.29
N ALA A 510 -13.53 -13.69 -0.60
CA ALA A 510 -14.32 -12.61 -0.07
C ALA A 510 -14.78 -11.70 -1.21
N ASN A 511 -16.00 -11.20 -1.11
CA ASN A 511 -16.59 -10.32 -2.11
C ASN A 511 -17.46 -9.25 -1.44
N GLY A 512 -17.86 -8.26 -2.21
CA GLY A 512 -18.72 -7.19 -1.71
C GLY A 512 -18.73 -6.01 -2.64
N TYR A 513 -18.89 -4.82 -2.08
CA TYR A 513 -18.87 -3.57 -2.84
C TYR A 513 -18.29 -2.41 -2.03
N ASN A 514 -17.84 -1.41 -2.76
CA ASN A 514 -17.55 -0.08 -2.29
C ASN A 514 -18.55 0.89 -2.90
N ALA A 515 -19.28 1.63 -2.08
CA ALA A 515 -20.14 2.74 -2.50
C ALA A 515 -19.67 4.05 -1.87
N GLU A 516 -19.81 5.14 -2.62
CA GLU A 516 -19.30 6.45 -2.20
C GLU A 516 -20.13 7.58 -2.83
N LEU A 517 -20.39 8.61 -2.04
CA LEU A 517 -20.95 9.87 -2.51
C LEU A 517 -20.20 11.01 -1.86
N GLY A 518 -19.71 11.94 -2.65
CA GLY A 518 -18.89 13.04 -2.14
C GLY A 518 -19.12 14.37 -2.84
N VAL A 519 -18.62 15.39 -2.19
CA VAL A 519 -18.58 16.77 -2.67
C VAL A 519 -17.16 17.31 -2.55
N GLU A 520 -16.67 17.94 -3.59
CA GLU A 520 -15.38 18.61 -3.60
C GLU A 520 -15.51 19.99 -4.19
N GLY A 521 -14.90 20.96 -3.55
CA GLY A 521 -14.96 22.32 -4.04
C GLY A 521 -14.00 23.28 -3.35
N ARG A 522 -13.96 24.51 -3.90
CA ARG A 522 -13.22 25.64 -3.31
C ARG A 522 -14.16 26.80 -3.08
N TRP A 523 -14.14 27.32 -1.88
CA TRP A 523 -14.91 28.50 -1.50
C TRP A 523 -14.05 29.46 -0.70
N LYS A 524 -13.93 30.71 -1.17
CA LYS A 524 -13.12 31.77 -0.53
C LYS A 524 -11.70 31.30 -0.13
N GLY A 525 -11.10 30.44 -0.94
CA GLY A 525 -9.74 29.95 -0.70
C GLY A 525 -9.63 28.73 0.22
N VAL A 526 -10.73 28.21 0.73
CA VAL A 526 -10.80 26.94 1.46
C VAL A 526 -11.16 25.83 0.47
N HIS A 527 -10.35 24.78 0.42
CA HIS A 527 -10.66 23.53 -0.25
C HIS A 527 -11.41 22.60 0.69
N VAL A 528 -12.49 22.05 0.20
CA VAL A 528 -13.38 21.13 0.92
C VAL A 528 -13.48 19.85 0.10
N ASN A 529 -13.23 18.70 0.71
CA ASN A 529 -13.56 17.40 0.13
C ASN A 529 -14.21 16.54 1.22
N MET A 530 -15.49 16.26 1.06
CA MET A 530 -16.26 15.45 2.00
C MET A 530 -16.90 14.29 1.26
N SER A 531 -16.87 13.08 1.85
CA SER A 531 -17.55 11.91 1.30
C SER A 531 -18.22 11.07 2.38
N LEU A 532 -19.34 10.48 2.00
CA LEU A 532 -19.99 9.37 2.66
C LEU A 532 -19.55 8.09 1.97
N PHE A 533 -19.31 7.03 2.71
CA PHE A 533 -18.94 5.74 2.14
C PHE A 533 -19.69 4.58 2.83
N ASP A 534 -19.81 3.49 2.08
CA ASP A 534 -20.35 2.22 2.53
C ASP A 534 -19.56 1.08 1.87
N VAL A 535 -18.95 0.23 2.69
CA VAL A 535 -18.17 -0.94 2.27
C VAL A 535 -18.81 -2.18 2.85
N LEU A 536 -19.31 -3.04 2.00
CA LEU A 536 -19.76 -4.38 2.38
C LEU A 536 -18.67 -5.39 2.08
N TYR A 537 -18.29 -6.17 3.08
CA TYR A 537 -17.28 -7.21 2.99
C TYR A 537 -17.90 -8.54 3.40
N ARG A 538 -18.18 -9.40 2.43
CA ARG A 538 -18.75 -10.73 2.63
C ARG A 538 -17.67 -11.80 2.63
N ASN A 539 -18.00 -12.94 3.27
CA ASN A 539 -17.11 -14.10 3.36
C ASN A 539 -15.76 -13.75 4.01
N ARG A 540 -15.77 -13.04 5.13
CA ARG A 540 -14.54 -12.84 5.91
C ARG A 540 -13.97 -14.18 6.33
N MET A 541 -12.67 -14.33 6.18
CA MET A 541 -11.94 -15.53 6.58
C MET A 541 -11.51 -15.42 8.03
N GLY A 542 -11.63 -16.54 8.75
CA GLY A 542 -11.24 -16.64 10.14
C GLY A 542 -11.28 -18.08 10.60
N THR A 543 -11.44 -18.29 11.89
CA THR A 543 -11.43 -19.63 12.48
C THR A 543 -12.68 -19.89 13.31
N LEU A 544 -13.22 -21.10 13.21
CA LEU A 544 -14.27 -21.67 14.04
C LEU A 544 -13.70 -22.87 14.82
N VAL A 545 -14.40 -23.32 15.84
CA VAL A 545 -14.17 -24.60 16.51
C VAL A 545 -15.13 -25.62 15.93
N GLN A 546 -14.60 -26.80 15.60
CA GLN A 546 -15.38 -27.97 15.23
C GLN A 546 -14.96 -29.16 16.10
N THR A 547 -15.82 -30.17 16.24
CA THR A 547 -15.53 -31.40 16.96
C THR A 547 -15.22 -32.50 15.95
N GLY A 548 -14.09 -33.14 16.12
CA GLY A 548 -13.69 -34.29 15.30
C GLY A 548 -14.54 -35.54 15.57
N THR A 549 -14.35 -36.56 14.73
CA THR A 549 -15.01 -37.85 14.90
C THR A 549 -14.54 -38.59 16.17
N ASP A 550 -13.39 -38.16 16.70
CA ASP A 550 -12.79 -38.60 17.96
C ASP A 550 -13.32 -37.85 19.20
N GLY A 551 -14.29 -36.93 18.99
CA GLY A 551 -14.87 -36.08 20.03
C GLY A 551 -13.96 -34.92 20.49
N GLN A 552 -12.76 -34.74 19.89
CA GLN A 552 -11.84 -33.68 20.28
C GLN A 552 -12.14 -32.39 19.48
N PRO A 553 -12.09 -31.22 20.13
CA PRO A 553 -12.23 -29.95 19.43
C PRO A 553 -10.98 -29.62 18.63
N TYR A 554 -11.16 -29.13 17.40
CA TYR A 554 -10.10 -28.59 16.56
C TYR A 554 -10.48 -27.22 15.98
N THR A 555 -9.48 -26.44 15.65
CA THR A 555 -9.71 -25.15 14.97
C THR A 555 -9.92 -25.39 13.47
N PHE A 556 -10.98 -24.84 12.93
CA PHE A 556 -11.33 -24.95 11.51
C PHE A 556 -11.29 -23.59 10.86
N ARG A 557 -10.34 -23.38 9.93
CA ARG A 557 -10.23 -22.17 9.16
C ARG A 557 -11.20 -22.19 7.99
N THR A 558 -12.12 -21.23 7.99
CA THR A 558 -13.20 -21.12 7.01
C THR A 558 -13.70 -19.68 6.89
N THR A 559 -14.76 -19.46 6.17
CA THR A 559 -15.48 -18.18 6.17
C THR A 559 -16.30 -18.05 7.45
N ILE A 560 -16.12 -16.94 8.18
CA ILE A 560 -16.73 -16.70 9.49
C ILE A 560 -17.97 -15.79 9.43
N GLY A 561 -18.22 -15.12 8.31
CA GLY A 561 -19.36 -14.22 8.12
C GLY A 561 -19.00 -12.93 7.39
N ASP A 562 -19.82 -11.91 7.61
CA ASP A 562 -19.79 -10.65 6.88
C ASP A 562 -19.53 -9.46 7.80
N SER A 563 -19.05 -8.38 7.24
CA SER A 563 -18.93 -7.09 7.94
C SER A 563 -19.32 -5.93 7.03
N ARG A 564 -19.72 -4.82 7.65
CA ARG A 564 -20.03 -3.56 6.96
C ARG A 564 -19.33 -2.39 7.63
N SER A 565 -18.78 -1.52 6.83
CA SER A 565 -18.13 -0.29 7.29
C SER A 565 -18.77 0.91 6.62
N GLN A 566 -19.30 1.83 7.41
CA GLN A 566 -19.96 3.05 6.94
C GLN A 566 -19.34 4.25 7.62
N GLY A 567 -19.29 5.39 6.93
CA GLY A 567 -18.72 6.55 7.57
C GLY A 567 -18.70 7.81 6.72
N VAL A 568 -18.11 8.83 7.34
CA VAL A 568 -17.91 10.17 6.76
C VAL A 568 -16.42 10.49 6.81
N GLU A 569 -15.91 10.99 5.71
CA GLU A 569 -14.52 11.46 5.57
C GLU A 569 -14.53 12.92 5.13
N VAL A 570 -13.80 13.78 5.84
CA VAL A 570 -13.76 15.23 5.63
C VAL A 570 -12.32 15.72 5.54
N LEU A 571 -11.97 16.40 4.47
CA LEU A 571 -10.78 17.23 4.34
C LEU A 571 -11.22 18.67 4.18
N LEU A 572 -10.74 19.54 5.08
CA LEU A 572 -10.82 20.99 4.93
C LEU A 572 -9.40 21.52 4.98
N GLU A 573 -9.01 22.28 4.00
CA GLU A 573 -7.69 22.92 3.98
C GLU A 573 -7.74 24.28 3.32
N GLY A 574 -6.94 25.21 3.80
CA GLY A 574 -6.95 26.54 3.22
C GLY A 574 -6.01 27.50 3.92
N GLN A 575 -5.97 28.68 3.34
CA GLN A 575 -5.20 29.79 3.87
C GLN A 575 -6.04 30.60 4.84
N VAL A 576 -5.56 30.72 6.09
CA VAL A 576 -6.22 31.46 7.18
C VAL A 576 -5.81 32.93 7.14
N LEU A 577 -4.53 33.19 6.83
CA LEU A 577 -3.96 34.54 6.78
C LEU A 577 -2.98 34.67 5.61
N ASN A 578 -3.07 35.81 4.94
CA ASN A 578 -2.08 36.24 3.93
C ASN A 578 -1.70 37.71 4.20
N ALA A 579 -0.56 37.92 4.82
CA ALA A 579 -0.02 39.23 5.18
C ALA A 579 1.31 39.45 4.42
N GLY A 580 1.26 39.50 3.10
CA GLY A 580 2.40 39.72 2.22
C GLY A 580 3.44 38.59 2.30
N ARG A 581 4.47 38.75 3.13
CA ARG A 581 5.55 37.77 3.28
C ARG A 581 5.19 36.62 4.22
N LEU A 582 4.18 36.76 5.05
CA LEU A 582 3.69 35.76 5.98
C LEU A 582 2.37 35.16 5.48
N THR A 583 2.34 33.85 5.37
CA THR A 583 1.15 33.08 5.06
C THR A 583 0.90 32.07 6.18
N VAL A 584 -0.32 32.01 6.68
CA VAL A 584 -0.76 30.96 7.60
C VAL A 584 -1.81 30.11 6.91
N SER A 585 -1.58 28.81 6.84
CA SER A 585 -2.52 27.84 6.28
C SER A 585 -2.80 26.72 7.28
N GLY A 586 -3.98 26.16 7.20
CA GLY A 586 -4.37 25.07 8.09
C GLY A 586 -5.11 23.97 7.33
N PHE A 587 -5.13 22.79 7.91
CA PHE A 587 -5.96 21.68 7.45
C PHE A 587 -6.53 20.88 8.61
N THR A 588 -7.68 20.28 8.36
CA THR A 588 -8.24 19.18 9.15
C THR A 588 -8.63 18.03 8.22
N SER A 589 -8.19 16.83 8.57
CA SER A 589 -8.43 15.58 7.87
C SER A 589 -9.04 14.61 8.87
N THR A 590 -10.38 14.53 8.87
CA THR A 590 -11.14 13.85 9.91
C THR A 590 -12.03 12.78 9.29
N ALA A 591 -12.13 11.63 9.95
CA ALA A 591 -13.06 10.57 9.58
C ALA A 591 -13.79 10.03 10.80
N PHE A 592 -15.07 9.80 10.62
CA PHE A 592 -15.92 9.06 11.53
C PHE A 592 -16.42 7.81 10.82
N MET A 593 -16.28 6.64 11.48
CA MET A 593 -16.54 5.35 10.87
C MET A 593 -17.17 4.39 11.85
N ASP A 594 -18.18 3.64 11.43
CA ASP A 594 -18.71 2.50 12.14
C ASP A 594 -18.52 1.22 11.32
N ALA A 595 -17.55 0.41 11.71
CA ALA A 595 -17.22 -0.87 11.08
C ALA A 595 -17.63 -2.01 12.02
N ARG A 596 -18.60 -2.85 11.59
CA ARG A 596 -19.16 -3.91 12.42
C ARG A 596 -19.30 -5.21 11.66
N TYR A 597 -19.23 -6.31 12.41
CA TYR A 597 -19.71 -7.60 11.98
C TYR A 597 -21.24 -7.58 11.90
N ILE A 598 -21.81 -8.05 10.79
CA ILE A 598 -23.25 -8.06 10.56
C ILE A 598 -23.86 -9.48 10.58
N ASN A 599 -23.02 -10.48 10.38
CA ASN A 599 -23.37 -11.90 10.42
C ASN A 599 -22.08 -12.70 10.57
N ALA A 600 -21.62 -12.94 11.80
CA ALA A 600 -20.35 -13.62 11.99
C ALA A 600 -20.28 -14.42 13.30
N ASN A 601 -19.58 -15.56 13.23
CA ASN A 601 -19.18 -16.35 14.38
C ASN A 601 -17.67 -16.55 14.35
N VAL A 602 -17.03 -16.59 15.51
CA VAL A 602 -15.59 -16.81 15.63
C VAL A 602 -15.28 -17.80 16.74
N SER A 603 -14.14 -18.46 16.65
CA SER A 603 -13.61 -19.30 17.71
C SER A 603 -13.31 -18.50 18.97
N ALA A 604 -13.80 -18.98 20.10
CA ALA A 604 -13.57 -18.39 21.43
C ALA A 604 -13.12 -19.48 22.43
N GLY A 605 -11.93 -20.02 22.22
CA GLY A 605 -11.42 -21.18 22.97
C GLY A 605 -11.96 -22.49 22.40
N THR A 606 -12.81 -23.18 23.15
CA THR A 606 -13.41 -24.46 22.75
C THR A 606 -14.81 -24.32 22.16
N GLU A 607 -15.34 -23.12 22.05
CA GLU A 607 -16.67 -22.83 21.53
C GLU A 607 -16.64 -21.76 20.43
N ASN A 608 -17.73 -21.66 19.67
CA ASN A 608 -17.97 -20.57 18.73
C ASN A 608 -18.84 -19.51 19.38
N ARG A 609 -18.48 -18.24 19.21
CA ARG A 609 -19.28 -17.10 19.67
C ARG A 609 -19.77 -16.26 18.51
N ASN A 610 -21.03 -15.87 18.59
CA ASN A 610 -21.59 -14.88 17.68
C ASN A 610 -21.01 -13.50 18.02
N VAL A 611 -20.46 -12.84 16.98
CA VAL A 611 -19.85 -11.51 17.09
C VAL A 611 -20.61 -10.44 16.27
N THR A 612 -21.83 -10.76 15.87
CA THR A 612 -22.72 -9.80 15.19
C THR A 612 -22.90 -8.55 16.05
N GLY A 613 -22.66 -7.39 15.47
CA GLY A 613 -22.71 -6.09 16.17
C GLY A 613 -21.38 -5.68 16.79
N ASN A 614 -20.40 -6.57 16.96
CA ASN A 614 -19.07 -6.21 17.43
C ASN A 614 -18.34 -5.31 16.41
N GLN A 615 -17.49 -4.45 16.92
CA GLN A 615 -16.59 -3.63 16.08
C GLN A 615 -15.57 -4.53 15.39
N VAL A 616 -15.31 -4.28 14.12
CA VAL A 616 -14.21 -4.92 13.39
C VAL A 616 -12.88 -4.51 14.03
N GLU A 617 -11.99 -5.47 14.18
CA GLU A 617 -10.68 -5.26 14.79
C GLU A 617 -9.83 -4.24 14.00
N SER A 618 -9.01 -3.48 14.70
CA SER A 618 -8.12 -2.45 14.13
C SER A 618 -8.84 -1.35 13.32
N ALA A 619 -10.15 -1.15 13.53
CA ALA A 619 -10.98 -0.17 12.85
C ALA A 619 -11.36 0.97 13.82
N PRO A 620 -10.59 2.07 13.90
CA PRO A 620 -10.91 3.18 14.80
C PRO A 620 -12.19 3.89 14.36
N ARG A 621 -13.10 4.16 15.31
CA ARG A 621 -14.35 4.89 15.01
C ARG A 621 -14.12 6.35 14.67
N PHE A 622 -13.03 6.93 15.16
CA PHE A 622 -12.70 8.33 14.93
C PHE A 622 -11.20 8.50 14.71
N THR A 623 -10.86 9.21 13.64
CA THR A 623 -9.48 9.65 13.35
C THR A 623 -9.50 11.10 12.95
N SER A 624 -8.54 11.90 13.45
CA SER A 624 -8.42 13.31 13.07
C SER A 624 -6.96 13.72 13.00
N ARG A 625 -6.58 14.36 11.91
CA ARG A 625 -5.26 14.95 11.72
C ARG A 625 -5.43 16.41 11.38
N ASN A 626 -4.76 17.25 12.13
CA ASN A 626 -4.89 18.71 12.03
C ASN A 626 -3.50 19.30 11.90
N GLY A 627 -3.35 20.30 11.06
CA GLY A 627 -2.06 20.96 10.90
C GLY A 627 -2.22 22.46 10.70
N LEU A 628 -1.26 23.20 11.25
CA LEU A 628 -1.13 24.65 11.08
C LEU A 628 0.27 24.96 10.60
N THR A 629 0.38 25.59 9.42
CA THR A 629 1.63 25.94 8.76
C THR A 629 1.82 27.43 8.71
N PHE A 630 2.90 27.92 9.29
CA PHE A 630 3.40 29.27 9.18
C PHE A 630 4.48 29.32 8.11
N ARG A 631 4.28 30.10 7.06
CA ARG A 631 5.27 30.28 5.99
C ARG A 631 5.70 31.72 5.89
N TYR A 632 6.99 31.94 6.04
CA TYR A 632 7.61 33.26 5.86
C TYR A 632 8.64 33.17 4.75
N ARG A 633 8.37 33.82 3.61
CA ARG A 633 9.20 33.74 2.39
C ARG A 633 9.47 32.27 1.99
N THR A 634 10.73 31.82 2.10
CA THR A 634 11.20 30.49 1.70
C THR A 634 11.26 29.48 2.86
N ALA A 635 10.89 29.91 4.06
CA ALA A 635 10.85 29.05 5.25
C ALA A 635 9.43 28.73 5.67
N SER A 636 9.16 27.53 6.16
CA SER A 636 7.88 27.14 6.78
C SER A 636 8.11 26.37 8.07
N LEU A 637 7.16 26.51 8.98
CA LEU A 637 7.04 25.76 10.23
C LEU A 637 5.62 25.22 10.33
N THR A 638 5.49 23.91 10.49
CA THR A 638 4.19 23.23 10.60
C THR A 638 4.10 22.48 11.91
N ALA A 639 3.08 22.78 12.69
CA ALA A 639 2.66 21.97 13.84
C ALA A 639 1.51 21.08 13.40
N GLN A 640 1.63 19.76 13.64
CA GLN A 640 0.63 18.78 13.29
C GLN A 640 0.21 17.97 14.51
N TYR A 641 -1.09 17.78 14.67
CA TYR A 641 -1.68 16.91 15.67
C TYR A 641 -2.42 15.76 15.00
N SER A 642 -2.13 14.53 15.42
CA SER A 642 -2.80 13.32 14.94
C SER A 642 -3.46 12.60 16.10
N TYR A 643 -4.75 12.34 16.00
CA TYR A 643 -5.54 11.58 16.98
C TYR A 643 -6.16 10.35 16.32
N VAL A 644 -6.08 9.22 17.02
CA VAL A 644 -6.72 7.95 16.63
C VAL A 644 -7.48 7.42 17.84
N GLY A 645 -8.76 7.13 17.64
CA GLY A 645 -9.63 6.55 18.66
C GLY A 645 -9.25 5.11 19.01
N MET A 646 -9.76 4.62 20.13
CA MET A 646 -9.57 3.25 20.61
C MET A 646 -10.05 2.22 19.58
N THR A 647 -9.35 1.08 19.47
CA THR A 647 -9.73 -0.08 18.68
C THR A 647 -9.62 -1.36 19.50
N TYR A 648 -10.20 -2.45 18.99
CA TYR A 648 -9.98 -3.79 19.53
C TYR A 648 -8.97 -4.56 18.68
N SER A 649 -8.24 -5.47 19.31
CA SER A 649 -7.26 -6.32 18.61
C SER A 649 -7.88 -7.57 18.00
N ASP A 650 -9.11 -7.93 18.38
CA ASP A 650 -9.78 -9.16 18.00
C ASP A 650 -11.30 -8.96 17.82
N ALA A 651 -11.91 -9.86 17.06
CA ALA A 651 -13.34 -9.82 16.72
C ALA A 651 -14.29 -10.03 17.93
N LEU A 652 -13.81 -10.63 19.01
CA LEU A 652 -14.58 -10.78 20.26
C LEU A 652 -14.73 -9.46 20.99
N ASN A 653 -13.98 -8.41 20.59
CA ASN A 653 -13.88 -7.12 21.28
C ASN A 653 -13.51 -7.32 22.77
N THR A 654 -12.48 -8.14 23.01
CA THR A 654 -11.99 -8.47 24.35
C THR A 654 -11.74 -7.17 25.15
N PRO A 655 -12.49 -6.94 26.25
CA PRO A 655 -12.45 -5.65 26.94
C PRO A 655 -11.26 -5.51 27.91
N VAL A 656 -10.72 -6.63 28.37
CA VAL A 656 -9.62 -6.68 29.34
C VAL A 656 -8.39 -7.28 28.64
N VAL A 657 -7.24 -6.64 28.87
CA VAL A 657 -5.98 -7.12 28.30
C VAL A 657 -5.60 -8.49 28.85
N THR A 658 -5.18 -9.40 27.96
CA THR A 658 -4.62 -10.69 28.37
C THR A 658 -3.25 -10.54 29.01
N ALA A 659 -2.86 -11.44 29.92
CA ALA A 659 -1.58 -11.38 30.64
C ALA A 659 -0.37 -11.33 29.70
N ASN A 660 -0.45 -11.97 28.53
CA ASN A 660 0.59 -11.95 27.50
C ASN A 660 0.53 -10.75 26.56
N GLY A 661 -0.44 -9.83 26.73
CA GLY A 661 -0.61 -8.64 25.90
C GLY A 661 -1.18 -8.87 24.51
N ALA A 662 -1.53 -10.12 24.15
CA ALA A 662 -1.95 -10.46 22.78
C ALA A 662 -3.35 -9.96 22.41
N LYS A 663 -4.29 -9.96 23.36
CA LYS A 663 -5.67 -9.52 23.15
C LYS A 663 -6.03 -8.39 24.11
N GLY A 664 -6.98 -7.57 23.69
CA GLY A 664 -7.50 -6.44 24.45
C GLY A 664 -7.61 -5.17 23.62
N PRO A 665 -8.06 -4.06 24.22
CA PRO A 665 -8.15 -2.80 23.51
C PRO A 665 -6.75 -2.23 23.18
N VAL A 666 -6.66 -1.55 22.05
CA VAL A 666 -5.60 -0.62 21.70
C VAL A 666 -6.09 0.76 22.12
N PRO A 667 -5.49 1.39 23.12
CA PRO A 667 -5.95 2.69 23.63
C PRO A 667 -5.94 3.77 22.56
N ALA A 668 -6.82 4.77 22.70
CA ALA A 668 -6.74 5.97 21.90
C ALA A 668 -5.42 6.71 22.16
N TYR A 669 -4.88 7.36 21.15
CA TYR A 669 -3.64 8.13 21.27
C TYR A 669 -3.69 9.43 20.47
N GLY A 670 -2.91 10.41 20.95
CA GLY A 670 -2.69 11.68 20.29
C GLY A 670 -1.21 12.02 20.24
N VAL A 671 -0.74 12.44 19.06
CA VAL A 671 0.68 12.72 18.80
C VAL A 671 0.83 14.08 18.14
N TRP A 672 1.75 14.90 18.69
CA TRP A 672 2.15 16.17 18.11
C TRP A 672 3.48 16.02 17.39
N ASP A 673 3.56 16.58 16.18
CA ASP A 673 4.76 16.65 15.36
C ASP A 673 5.04 18.10 14.96
N LEU A 674 6.32 18.44 14.84
CA LEU A 674 6.78 19.75 14.38
C LEU A 674 7.73 19.56 13.21
N ASN A 675 7.44 20.21 12.09
CA ASN A 675 8.24 20.12 10.87
C ASN A 675 8.60 21.53 10.39
N ALA A 676 9.87 21.74 10.07
CA ALA A 676 10.38 22.99 9.51
C ALA A 676 11.04 22.71 8.16
N THR A 677 10.82 23.59 7.18
CA THR A 677 11.52 23.56 5.89
C THR A 677 12.06 24.95 5.59
N TRP A 678 13.26 24.99 5.02
CA TRP A 678 13.89 26.24 4.61
C TRP A 678 14.63 26.07 3.29
N ARG A 679 14.19 26.74 2.25
CA ARG A 679 14.93 26.87 1.00
C ARG A 679 15.88 28.06 1.14
N VAL A 680 17.12 27.75 1.54
CA VAL A 680 18.18 28.76 1.79
C VAL A 680 18.56 29.47 0.51
N THR A 681 18.78 28.67 -0.55
CA THR A 681 19.05 29.14 -1.92
C THR A 681 18.23 28.30 -2.92
N PRO A 682 18.21 28.60 -4.22
CA PRO A 682 17.57 27.73 -5.22
C PRO A 682 18.13 26.29 -5.25
N TRP A 683 19.38 26.10 -4.83
CA TRP A 683 20.08 24.82 -4.86
C TRP A 683 20.30 24.19 -3.49
N LEU A 684 20.04 24.91 -2.38
CA LEU A 684 20.22 24.41 -1.00
C LEU A 684 18.94 24.49 -0.21
N HIS A 685 18.50 23.35 0.34
CA HIS A 685 17.35 23.28 1.23
C HIS A 685 17.67 22.49 2.51
N VAL A 686 17.01 22.88 3.60
CA VAL A 686 17.14 22.26 4.91
C VAL A 686 15.76 21.88 5.39
N ARG A 687 15.63 20.69 6.00
CA ARG A 687 14.43 20.22 6.68
C ARG A 687 14.78 19.79 8.09
N GLY A 688 13.96 20.15 9.06
CA GLY A 688 14.06 19.69 10.43
C GLY A 688 12.70 19.15 10.90
N SER A 689 12.72 18.04 11.59
CA SER A 689 11.50 17.42 12.12
C SER A 689 11.70 17.04 13.58
N VAL A 690 10.67 17.25 14.40
CA VAL A 690 10.56 16.67 15.75
C VAL A 690 9.27 15.87 15.77
N ASN A 691 9.40 14.56 15.77
CA ASN A 691 8.29 13.64 15.81
C ASN A 691 7.93 13.33 17.27
N ASN A 692 6.63 13.16 17.55
CA ASN A 692 6.12 12.90 18.88
C ASN A 692 6.67 13.91 19.92
N LEU A 693 6.44 15.19 19.67
CA LEU A 693 6.98 16.33 20.42
C LEU A 693 6.79 16.21 21.93
N LEU A 694 5.64 15.69 22.38
CA LEU A 694 5.30 15.54 23.78
C LEU A 694 5.77 14.21 24.39
N ASN A 695 6.48 13.38 23.63
CA ASN A 695 6.96 12.06 24.03
C ASN A 695 5.84 11.14 24.56
N SER A 696 4.68 11.16 23.90
CA SER A 696 3.56 10.29 24.25
C SER A 696 3.94 8.82 24.06
N GLN A 697 3.65 7.99 25.06
CA GLN A 697 3.79 6.53 24.96
C GLN A 697 2.52 5.95 24.34
N TYR A 698 2.64 5.30 23.20
CA TYR A 698 1.52 4.73 22.48
C TYR A 698 1.94 3.52 21.63
N PHE A 699 0.96 2.78 21.18
CA PHE A 699 1.10 1.74 20.16
C PHE A 699 -0.15 1.72 19.29
N THR A 700 -0.01 1.23 18.07
CA THR A 700 -1.07 1.32 17.05
C THR A 700 -1.81 0.00 16.84
N LYS A 701 -1.24 -1.12 17.29
CA LYS A 701 -1.85 -2.45 17.17
C LYS A 701 -1.26 -3.43 18.19
N ARG A 702 -2.03 -4.49 18.49
CA ARG A 702 -1.55 -5.73 19.11
C ARG A 702 -1.50 -6.81 18.05
N PRO A 703 -0.35 -7.14 17.46
CA PRO A 703 -0.23 -8.28 16.58
C PRO A 703 -0.66 -9.57 17.27
N LEU A 704 -1.44 -10.41 16.57
CA LEU A 704 -1.84 -11.73 17.06
C LEU A 704 -0.82 -12.82 16.65
N PHE A 705 0.04 -12.53 15.72
CA PHE A 705 1.10 -13.38 15.18
C PHE A 705 2.32 -12.51 14.86
N TYR A 706 3.35 -13.07 14.21
CA TYR A 706 4.58 -12.36 13.85
C TYR A 706 4.37 -10.86 13.56
N PRO A 707 5.16 -9.97 14.15
CA PRO A 707 6.41 -10.18 14.87
C PRO A 707 6.28 -10.64 16.33
N GLY A 708 5.26 -11.35 16.67
CA GLY A 708 4.97 -11.96 17.96
C GLY A 708 3.73 -11.35 18.61
N PRO A 709 2.90 -12.17 19.27
CA PRO A 709 1.70 -11.68 19.96
C PRO A 709 2.05 -10.75 21.11
N GLY A 710 1.39 -9.59 21.18
CA GLY A 710 1.57 -8.62 22.28
C GLY A 710 1.50 -7.17 21.84
N VAL A 711 1.97 -6.26 22.70
CA VAL A 711 2.08 -4.83 22.43
C VAL A 711 3.31 -4.56 21.56
N TRP A 712 3.13 -3.79 20.50
CA TRP A 712 4.23 -3.27 19.69
C TRP A 712 4.35 -1.76 19.87
N SER A 713 5.35 -1.34 20.68
CA SER A 713 5.57 0.07 21.02
C SER A 713 5.90 0.90 19.79
N SER A 714 5.20 2.00 19.58
CA SER A 714 5.57 3.05 18.63
C SER A 714 6.68 3.94 19.20
N ASP A 715 7.36 4.69 18.32
CA ASP A 715 8.51 5.50 18.70
C ASP A 715 8.12 6.67 19.62
N GLY A 716 8.96 6.92 20.60
CA GLY A 716 8.95 8.14 21.40
C GLY A 716 9.44 9.36 20.61
N ARG A 717 9.68 10.46 21.33
CA ARG A 717 10.18 11.69 20.71
C ARG A 717 11.52 11.46 20.03
N ASN A 718 11.60 11.91 18.79
CA ASN A 718 12.81 11.86 17.98
C ASN A 718 12.91 13.09 17.07
N ALA A 719 14.10 13.44 16.66
CA ALA A 719 14.36 14.59 15.80
C ALA A 719 15.24 14.18 14.61
N VAL A 720 15.02 14.82 13.48
CA VAL A 720 15.79 14.61 12.24
C VAL A 720 16.12 15.95 11.62
N LEU A 721 17.33 16.06 11.12
CA LEU A 721 17.81 17.18 10.30
C LEU A 721 18.28 16.64 8.94
N SER A 722 17.77 17.21 7.87
CA SER A 722 18.17 16.87 6.50
C SER A 722 18.68 18.11 5.77
N VAL A 723 19.77 17.96 5.04
CA VAL A 723 20.34 18.99 4.17
C VAL A 723 20.40 18.44 2.75
N GLY A 724 19.80 19.16 1.82
CA GLY A 724 19.72 18.77 0.42
C GLY A 724 20.33 19.81 -0.52
N ILE A 725 21.07 19.32 -1.50
CA ILE A 725 21.68 20.11 -2.59
C ILE A 725 21.11 19.59 -3.90
N LYS A 726 20.72 20.53 -4.79
CA LYS A 726 20.23 20.22 -6.14
C LYS A 726 20.87 21.14 -7.15
N LEU A 727 21.64 20.58 -8.11
CA LEU A 727 22.43 21.28 -9.15
C LEU A 727 21.84 21.05 -10.55
#